data_bec819ef1f3fe3e273cbd4fa18e42a8b
#
_entry.id   bec819ef1f3fe3e273cbd4fa18e42a8b
#
_cell.length_a   1.000
_cell.length_b   1.000
_cell.length_c   1.000
_cell.angle_alpha   90.00
_cell.angle_beta   90.00
_cell.angle_gamma   90.00
#
_symmetry.space_group_name_H-M   'P 1'
#
loop_
_entity.id
_entity.type
_entity.pdbx_description
1 polymer ?
#
loop_
_entity_poly.entity_id
_entity_poly.type
_entity_poly.pdbx_seq_one_letter_code
_entity_poly.pdbx_strand_id
1 'polypeptide(L)'
;GSLGSLPEDGQISLEKRPPNNSENVIEKQIFFGDLHVHTTFSQDAFFFSLPMLQGEGAHPPADACNFARFCSSLDFFSITDHAEGLTKDMWDKTIQATKSCNAVSSNADTDLIAFAGWEWTQMVGEGGNPDEHYGHKNVILRDLDNLPKVPIGAGLTGLDYILKSRITPSLMLLADFPPEKIDLDFLAYRNETYSIPSCSQLNEKEILQSECKEEASTPRELFDRLDELNLDALVIPHGTSWGIHAPANSSMSSQLDMNQHDPDRQRLFEVYSGHGNSEVYKDIKHFIKTDDGKNACPEPTSEFEPCCWRAGEIARQQCELKGEGSCEDSKEKTEQEFVNRITDITRFGIIQGAMPEDWLQCGQIQDEFLPAYTYRPKMSAQAALASKVISGNSVNRFKLGLIGSTDNHKARAGSGYKEFARKAMGDSWGAKDNLTWLIPPERGASFYSTGGLVAVHAKSLDRNYLFDSLYNREVYATSGERILLWFDLIHPLLGKIPMGSEISLKQTEPSFSVKAIGSFKQKPGCPDYVHTSLDKNKISRLCLNECYNPTNERNKIDRIEVVKINVTMDLDNLDRVIQDPWKAFKCQDKGEGCSFQFTDSDFLIDKNETVYYVRAIQEATLAVGGDPLRCVLDEEGECVKTVPCYASGSKFDPKDDCLAPIGERAWSSPIFISYENST
;
A
#
# COMPACT_ATOMS: atom_id res chain seq x y z
N GLY A 1 1.17 5.13 26.24
CA GLY A 1 2.60 4.87 26.08
C GLY A 1 3.41 6.10 26.45
N SER A 2 4.70 5.93 26.79
CA SER A 2 5.61 7.05 27.05
C SER A 2 6.58 7.22 25.90
N LEU A 3 6.83 8.46 25.48
CA LEU A 3 7.81 8.79 24.46
C LEU A 3 9.24 8.61 25.00
N GLY A 4 10.18 8.24 24.11
CA GLY A 4 11.61 8.33 24.36
C GLY A 4 12.08 9.79 24.35
N SER A 5 13.24 10.06 24.96
CA SER A 5 13.88 11.37 24.93
C SER A 5 15.04 11.38 23.96
N LEU A 6 15.31 12.53 23.35
CA LEU A 6 16.53 12.71 22.57
C LEU A 6 17.77 12.79 23.49
N PRO A 7 18.95 12.36 23.02
CA PRO A 7 20.22 12.63 23.72
C PRO A 7 20.43 14.13 23.94
N GLU A 8 21.13 14.51 25.02
CA GLU A 8 21.36 15.92 25.37
C GLU A 8 22.13 16.72 24.29
N ASP A 9 22.90 16.02 23.46
CA ASP A 9 23.69 16.62 22.38
C ASP A 9 22.97 16.78 21.04
N GLY A 10 21.71 16.37 20.94
CA GLY A 10 20.85 16.60 19.78
C GLY A 10 21.32 15.99 18.44
N GLN A 11 22.36 15.14 18.46
CA GLN A 11 23.11 14.74 17.27
C GLN A 11 22.44 13.68 16.37
N ILE A 12 21.22 13.23 16.65
CA ILE A 12 20.57 12.20 15.81
C ILE A 12 20.42 12.65 14.35
N SER A 13 20.21 13.95 14.12
CA SER A 13 19.99 14.49 12.77
C SER A 13 21.24 14.52 11.90
N LEU A 14 22.43 14.65 12.48
CA LEU A 14 23.70 14.75 11.74
C LEU A 14 24.21 13.38 11.26
N GLU A 15 23.98 12.31 12.02
CA GLU A 15 24.38 10.95 11.63
C GLU A 15 23.48 10.35 10.54
N LYS A 16 22.24 10.85 10.42
CA LYS A 16 21.27 10.39 9.41
C LYS A 16 21.53 10.94 8.01
N ARG A 17 22.26 12.03 7.86
CA ARG A 17 22.40 12.76 6.58
C ARG A 17 23.85 12.88 6.18
N PRO A 18 24.22 12.51 4.95
CA PRO A 18 25.55 12.83 4.43
C PRO A 18 25.70 14.37 4.41
N PRO A 19 26.87 14.91 4.80
CA PRO A 19 27.11 16.35 4.75
C PRO A 19 26.96 16.86 3.31
N ASN A 20 26.15 17.89 3.14
CA ASN A 20 26.04 18.60 1.85
C ASN A 20 27.33 19.37 1.58
N ASN A 21 28.16 18.90 0.67
CA ASN A 21 29.39 19.54 0.21
C ASN A 21 29.17 20.53 -0.95
N SER A 22 28.06 21.25 -1.04
CA SER A 22 27.87 22.27 -2.07
C SER A 22 27.58 23.63 -1.45
N GLU A 23 28.61 24.46 -1.40
CA GLU A 23 28.48 25.91 -1.29
C GLU A 23 27.86 26.44 -2.59
N ASN A 24 26.64 27.03 -2.52
CA ASN A 24 26.00 27.91 -3.55
C ASN A 24 24.80 27.45 -4.36
N VAL A 25 24.15 26.35 -4.10
CA VAL A 25 22.74 26.14 -4.54
C VAL A 25 22.02 25.45 -3.42
N ILE A 26 20.81 25.93 -3.03
CA ILE A 26 19.94 25.18 -2.10
C ILE A 26 19.40 23.98 -2.88
N GLU A 27 20.22 22.95 -3.04
CA GLU A 27 19.80 21.67 -3.59
C GLU A 27 18.80 21.04 -2.64
N LYS A 28 17.68 20.53 -3.16
CA LYS A 28 16.73 19.77 -2.38
C LYS A 28 17.41 18.53 -1.84
N GLN A 29 17.11 18.20 -0.58
CA GLN A 29 17.53 16.98 0.10
C GLN A 29 16.43 15.93 -0.05
N ILE A 30 16.79 14.66 0.11
CA ILE A 30 15.84 13.55 0.11
C ILE A 30 15.55 13.16 1.56
N PHE A 31 14.26 13.16 1.92
CA PHE A 31 13.74 12.75 3.21
C PHE A 31 12.86 11.53 3.06
N PHE A 32 12.98 10.57 3.98
CA PHE A 32 12.24 9.32 3.94
C PHE A 32 11.20 9.26 5.03
N GLY A 33 9.99 8.88 4.66
CA GLY A 33 8.87 8.78 5.59
C GLY A 33 7.93 7.63 5.27
N ASP A 34 6.91 7.51 6.15
CA ASP A 34 5.84 6.54 6.04
C ASP A 34 4.51 7.23 6.36
N LEU A 35 3.62 7.30 5.39
CA LEU A 35 2.33 8.00 5.52
C LEU A 35 1.15 7.06 5.76
N HIS A 36 1.42 5.78 6.08
CA HIS A 36 0.39 4.79 6.26
C HIS A 36 0.76 3.80 7.37
N VAL A 37 0.30 4.08 8.57
CA VAL A 37 0.61 3.29 9.77
C VAL A 37 -0.59 3.22 10.69
N HIS A 38 -0.96 2.01 11.12
CA HIS A 38 -2.04 1.77 12.07
C HIS A 38 -1.50 1.50 13.48
N THR A 39 -2.27 1.96 14.45
CA THR A 39 -2.11 1.64 15.88
C THR A 39 -3.25 0.72 16.34
N THR A 40 -3.23 0.27 17.58
CA THR A 40 -4.36 -0.51 18.12
C THR A 40 -5.65 0.30 18.28
N PHE A 41 -5.68 1.56 17.90
CA PHE A 41 -6.93 2.32 17.77
C PHE A 41 -7.65 2.01 16.46
N SER A 42 -6.95 1.50 15.47
CA SER A 42 -7.56 0.92 14.27
C SER A 42 -8.24 -0.40 14.61
N GLN A 43 -9.43 -0.62 14.07
CA GLN A 43 -10.27 -1.75 14.44
C GLN A 43 -9.65 -3.11 14.11
N ASP A 44 -9.06 -3.23 12.94
CA ASP A 44 -8.37 -4.43 12.48
C ASP A 44 -7.04 -4.64 13.20
N ALA A 45 -6.24 -3.58 13.40
CA ALA A 45 -5.03 -3.64 14.22
C ALA A 45 -5.34 -4.06 15.66
N PHE A 46 -6.45 -3.59 16.24
CA PHE A 46 -6.93 -4.06 17.54
C PHE A 46 -7.22 -5.56 17.49
N PHE A 47 -8.00 -6.01 16.50
CA PHE A 47 -8.36 -7.41 16.34
C PHE A 47 -7.13 -8.30 16.17
N PHE A 48 -6.17 -7.92 15.32
CA PHE A 48 -4.94 -8.67 15.12
C PHE A 48 -3.96 -8.61 16.30
N SER A 49 -4.12 -7.66 17.21
CA SER A 49 -3.33 -7.58 18.45
C SER A 49 -3.68 -8.64 19.47
N LEU A 50 -4.85 -9.27 19.33
CA LEU A 50 -5.41 -10.19 20.32
C LEU A 50 -4.66 -11.54 20.35
N PRO A 51 -4.49 -12.15 21.54
CA PRO A 51 -3.83 -13.44 21.70
C PRO A 51 -4.46 -14.59 20.90
N MET A 52 -5.78 -14.54 20.67
CA MET A 52 -6.50 -15.55 19.88
C MET A 52 -5.98 -15.61 18.42
N LEU A 53 -5.49 -14.51 17.89
CA LEU A 53 -4.86 -14.43 16.56
C LEU A 53 -3.32 -14.44 16.64
N GLN A 54 -2.76 -14.86 17.77
CA GLN A 54 -1.33 -14.84 18.02
C GLN A 54 -0.74 -13.42 17.97
N GLY A 55 -1.57 -12.40 18.24
CA GLY A 55 -1.16 -11.01 18.33
C GLY A 55 -0.15 -10.78 19.47
N GLU A 56 0.64 -9.75 19.34
CA GLU A 56 1.69 -9.41 20.30
C GLU A 56 1.26 -8.33 21.32
N GLY A 57 -0.04 -8.03 21.37
CA GLY A 57 -0.63 -7.05 22.28
C GLY A 57 -0.72 -5.64 21.69
N ALA A 58 -1.08 -4.69 22.53
CA ALA A 58 -1.39 -3.33 22.11
C ALA A 58 -0.16 -2.51 21.73
N HIS A 59 -0.30 -1.78 20.63
CA HIS A 59 0.65 -0.77 20.12
C HIS A 59 -0.04 0.59 20.03
N PRO A 60 0.01 1.41 21.08
CA PRO A 60 -0.63 2.73 21.10
C PRO A 60 0.09 3.75 20.22
N PRO A 61 -0.52 4.92 19.91
CA PRO A 61 0.07 5.97 19.06
C PRO A 61 1.48 6.40 19.45
N ALA A 62 1.85 6.39 20.73
CA ALA A 62 3.22 6.70 21.17
C ALA A 62 4.26 5.66 20.70
N ASP A 63 3.85 4.42 20.46
CA ASP A 63 4.75 3.39 19.93
C ASP A 63 5.11 3.69 18.47
N ALA A 64 4.17 4.18 17.66
CA ALA A 64 4.46 4.60 16.29
C ALA A 64 5.52 5.71 16.24
N CYS A 65 5.43 6.71 17.13
CA CYS A 65 6.44 7.75 17.25
C CYS A 65 7.81 7.21 17.67
N ASN A 66 7.84 6.36 18.70
CA ASN A 66 9.09 5.75 19.17
C ASN A 66 9.73 4.88 18.08
N PHE A 67 8.93 4.11 17.37
CA PHE A 67 9.42 3.25 16.29
C PHE A 67 9.97 4.08 15.13
N ALA A 68 9.21 5.06 14.65
CA ALA A 68 9.63 5.96 13.57
C ALA A 68 10.96 6.66 13.90
N ARG A 69 11.10 7.18 15.13
CA ARG A 69 12.29 7.93 15.55
C ARG A 69 13.50 7.05 15.83
N PHE A 70 13.32 5.95 16.55
CA PHE A 70 14.44 5.20 17.11
C PHE A 70 14.71 3.86 16.43
N CYS A 71 13.66 3.13 15.99
CA CYS A 71 13.85 1.85 15.33
C CYS A 71 14.14 2.04 13.83
N SER A 72 13.22 2.64 13.11
CA SER A 72 13.37 2.86 11.66
C SER A 72 14.07 4.17 11.29
N SER A 73 14.23 5.13 12.22
CA SER A 73 14.96 6.38 11.97
C SER A 73 14.41 7.19 10.79
N LEU A 74 13.08 7.35 10.71
CA LEU A 74 12.42 8.14 9.67
C LEU A 74 12.60 9.63 9.86
N ASP A 75 12.43 10.40 8.79
CA ASP A 75 12.38 11.87 8.82
C ASP A 75 10.94 12.37 9.07
N PHE A 76 9.92 11.63 8.61
CA PHE A 76 8.52 11.95 8.85
C PHE A 76 7.62 10.71 8.80
N PHE A 77 6.42 10.80 9.39
CA PHE A 77 5.41 9.76 9.31
C PHE A 77 4.01 10.31 9.61
N SER A 78 2.98 9.49 9.35
CA SER A 78 1.61 9.75 9.79
C SER A 78 0.99 8.50 10.39
N ILE A 79 0.18 8.65 11.44
CA ILE A 79 -0.74 7.62 11.89
C ILE A 79 -2.03 7.79 11.08
N THR A 80 -2.54 6.68 10.54
CA THR A 80 -3.71 6.65 9.66
C THR A 80 -4.68 5.54 10.07
N ASP A 81 -5.02 5.47 11.35
CA ASP A 81 -6.02 4.52 11.86
C ASP A 81 -7.34 4.68 11.10
N HIS A 82 -8.06 3.57 10.85
CA HIS A 82 -9.37 3.58 10.19
C HIS A 82 -10.39 4.47 10.91
N ALA A 83 -10.92 5.48 10.23
CA ALA A 83 -11.87 6.43 10.78
C ALA A 83 -13.13 5.76 11.33
N GLU A 84 -13.56 4.66 10.71
CA GLU A 84 -14.75 3.90 11.06
C GLU A 84 -14.71 3.34 12.49
N GLY A 85 -13.49 3.02 12.97
CA GLY A 85 -13.23 2.50 14.31
C GLY A 85 -12.90 3.55 15.37
N LEU A 86 -12.59 4.78 14.96
CA LEU A 86 -12.12 5.81 15.88
C LEU A 86 -13.27 6.49 16.64
N THR A 87 -13.18 6.48 17.97
CA THR A 87 -14.00 7.35 18.82
C THR A 87 -13.32 8.72 18.96
N LYS A 88 -14.07 9.72 19.42
CA LYS A 88 -13.50 11.04 19.70
C LYS A 88 -12.33 10.98 20.68
N ASP A 89 -12.44 10.16 21.73
CA ASP A 89 -11.37 10.00 22.72
C ASP A 89 -10.10 9.38 22.12
N MET A 90 -10.24 8.38 21.23
CA MET A 90 -9.11 7.78 20.50
C MET A 90 -8.46 8.80 19.58
N TRP A 91 -9.27 9.58 18.85
CA TRP A 91 -8.78 10.64 17.98
C TRP A 91 -8.02 11.71 18.76
N ASP A 92 -8.60 12.22 19.84
CA ASP A 92 -7.95 13.21 20.70
C ASP A 92 -6.61 12.71 21.23
N LYS A 93 -6.51 11.43 21.61
CA LYS A 93 -5.27 10.79 22.06
C LYS A 93 -4.25 10.62 20.94
N THR A 94 -4.68 10.29 19.73
CA THR A 94 -3.81 10.21 18.56
C THR A 94 -3.21 11.59 18.25
N ILE A 95 -4.03 12.64 18.23
CA ILE A 95 -3.58 14.02 18.02
C ILE A 95 -2.64 14.47 19.13
N GLN A 96 -2.96 14.17 20.40
CA GLN A 96 -2.05 14.48 21.52
C GLN A 96 -0.71 13.77 21.36
N ALA A 97 -0.68 12.50 20.98
CA ALA A 97 0.53 11.73 20.75
C ALA A 97 1.36 12.33 19.59
N THR A 98 0.69 12.70 18.47
CA THR A 98 1.31 13.36 17.31
C THR A 98 1.94 14.71 17.70
N LYS A 99 1.22 15.56 18.43
CA LYS A 99 1.74 16.85 18.95
C LYS A 99 2.91 16.64 19.90
N SER A 100 2.80 15.67 20.80
CA SER A 100 3.88 15.33 21.74
C SER A 100 5.10 14.76 21.03
N CYS A 101 4.90 13.98 19.97
CA CYS A 101 5.96 13.44 19.12
C CYS A 101 6.78 14.57 18.46
N ASN A 102 6.11 15.55 17.88
CA ASN A 102 6.77 16.72 17.29
C ASN A 102 7.48 17.57 18.34
N ALA A 103 6.96 17.67 19.56
CA ALA A 103 7.52 18.45 20.65
C ALA A 103 8.80 17.84 21.29
N VAL A 104 9.12 16.57 20.99
CA VAL A 104 10.37 15.94 21.43
C VAL A 104 11.57 16.60 20.75
N SER A 105 11.43 17.02 19.49
CA SER A 105 12.47 17.76 18.77
C SER A 105 12.55 19.20 19.30
N SER A 106 13.76 19.71 19.49
CA SER A 106 13.94 21.14 19.75
C SER A 106 13.67 21.94 18.47
N ASN A 107 13.22 23.20 18.60
CA ASN A 107 12.94 24.05 17.44
C ASN A 107 14.16 24.34 16.55
N ALA A 108 15.36 24.07 17.02
CA ALA A 108 16.60 24.28 16.27
C ALA A 108 17.02 23.04 15.44
N ASP A 109 16.64 21.83 15.90
CA ASP A 109 17.10 20.58 15.31
C ASP A 109 15.92 19.58 15.18
N THR A 110 15.01 19.84 14.25
CA THR A 110 13.92 18.92 13.94
C THR A 110 14.50 17.60 13.40
N ASP A 111 14.22 16.50 14.10
CA ASP A 111 14.68 15.16 13.71
C ASP A 111 13.58 14.31 13.08
N LEU A 112 12.33 14.56 13.44
CA LEU A 112 11.15 13.83 12.97
C LEU A 112 9.94 14.73 12.90
N ILE A 113 9.14 14.62 11.81
CA ILE A 113 7.86 15.29 11.67
C ILE A 113 6.73 14.26 11.64
N ALA A 114 5.82 14.34 12.61
CA ALA A 114 4.60 13.55 12.63
C ALA A 114 3.43 14.36 12.07
N PHE A 115 2.81 13.88 10.98
CA PHE A 115 1.57 14.42 10.44
C PHE A 115 0.36 13.83 11.16
N ALA A 116 -0.78 14.52 11.13
CA ALA A 116 -2.06 13.97 11.51
C ALA A 116 -2.75 13.41 10.25
N GLY A 117 -3.40 12.27 10.40
CA GLY A 117 -4.13 11.63 9.31
C GLY A 117 -5.08 10.57 9.81
N TRP A 118 -5.83 10.01 8.92
CA TRP A 118 -6.68 8.84 9.13
C TRP A 118 -6.89 8.12 7.81
N GLU A 119 -7.33 6.88 7.87
CA GLU A 119 -7.78 6.15 6.70
C GLU A 119 -9.29 6.22 6.55
N TRP A 120 -9.74 6.61 5.37
CA TRP A 120 -11.11 6.51 4.89
C TRP A 120 -11.25 5.22 4.08
N THR A 121 -12.06 4.27 4.57
CA THR A 121 -12.09 2.89 4.08
C THR A 121 -13.42 2.57 3.45
N GLN A 122 -13.54 2.82 2.15
CA GLN A 122 -14.74 2.47 1.38
C GLN A 122 -14.54 1.12 0.67
N MET A 123 -15.48 0.20 0.87
CA MET A 123 -15.43 -1.16 0.33
C MET A 123 -16.42 -1.36 -0.81
N VAL A 124 -17.62 -0.80 -0.68
CA VAL A 124 -18.73 -1.00 -1.63
C VAL A 124 -19.56 0.27 -1.71
N GLY A 125 -20.35 0.44 -2.79
CA GLY A 125 -21.34 1.49 -2.90
C GLY A 125 -22.51 1.35 -1.94
N GLU A 126 -23.41 2.32 -1.96
CA GLU A 126 -24.62 2.33 -1.14
C GLU A 126 -25.46 1.04 -1.40
N GLY A 127 -25.96 0.45 -0.34
CA GLY A 127 -26.69 -0.82 -0.42
C GLY A 127 -25.84 -2.05 -0.76
N GLY A 128 -24.49 -1.92 -0.75
CA GLY A 128 -23.58 -3.02 -1.02
C GLY A 128 -23.26 -3.23 -2.49
N ASN A 129 -23.38 -2.19 -3.32
CA ASN A 129 -23.08 -2.24 -4.75
C ASN A 129 -21.56 -2.37 -4.98
N PRO A 130 -21.06 -3.51 -5.51
CA PRO A 130 -19.62 -3.71 -5.75
C PRO A 130 -19.09 -2.89 -6.96
N ASP A 131 -19.95 -2.43 -7.85
CA ASP A 131 -19.54 -1.62 -9.01
C ASP A 131 -19.17 -0.19 -8.62
N GLU A 132 -19.55 0.24 -7.41
CA GLU A 132 -19.18 1.53 -6.81
C GLU A 132 -18.05 1.38 -5.80
N HIS A 133 -17.10 0.52 -6.06
CA HIS A 133 -15.91 0.38 -5.25
C HIS A 133 -14.90 1.48 -5.59
N TYR A 134 -14.59 2.36 -4.62
CA TYR A 134 -13.61 3.44 -4.76
C TYR A 134 -12.33 3.18 -3.97
N GLY A 135 -12.29 2.13 -3.17
CA GLY A 135 -11.13 1.68 -2.40
C GLY A 135 -10.82 2.58 -1.19
N HIS A 136 -9.71 2.27 -0.58
CA HIS A 136 -9.21 2.91 0.62
C HIS A 136 -8.40 4.17 0.28
N LYS A 137 -8.39 5.17 1.17
CA LYS A 137 -7.64 6.42 1.00
C LYS A 137 -7.13 6.94 2.32
N ASN A 138 -5.84 7.24 2.39
CA ASN A 138 -5.27 7.97 3.51
C ASN A 138 -5.51 9.47 3.35
N VAL A 139 -6.05 10.09 4.38
CA VAL A 139 -6.20 11.54 4.49
C VAL A 139 -5.08 12.07 5.36
N ILE A 140 -4.19 12.88 4.80
CA ILE A 140 -3.03 13.46 5.48
C ILE A 140 -3.21 14.97 5.57
N LEU A 141 -3.24 15.50 6.79
CA LEU A 141 -3.43 16.92 7.06
C LEU A 141 -2.11 17.68 7.06
N ARG A 142 -2.09 18.88 6.45
CA ARG A 142 -0.94 19.78 6.51
C ARG A 142 -0.66 20.24 7.95
N ASP A 143 -1.69 20.73 8.61
CA ASP A 143 -1.57 21.42 9.89
C ASP A 143 -2.07 20.58 11.07
N LEU A 144 -1.62 20.94 12.27
CA LEU A 144 -2.09 20.40 13.54
C LEU A 144 -2.96 21.38 14.34
N ASP A 145 -3.23 22.56 13.80
CA ASP A 145 -4.00 23.60 14.46
C ASP A 145 -5.46 23.61 14.01
N ASN A 146 -5.74 23.28 12.74
CA ASN A 146 -7.08 23.08 12.22
C ASN A 146 -7.32 21.60 11.99
N LEU A 147 -8.08 20.98 12.87
CA LEU A 147 -8.36 19.54 12.87
C LEU A 147 -9.87 19.28 12.94
N PRO A 148 -10.38 18.21 12.32
CA PRO A 148 -11.77 17.83 12.49
C PRO A 148 -12.00 17.35 13.95
N LYS A 149 -13.25 17.47 14.43
CA LYS A 149 -13.63 16.98 15.78
C LYS A 149 -13.45 15.46 15.90
N VAL A 150 -13.76 14.74 14.83
CA VAL A 150 -13.56 13.31 14.63
C VAL A 150 -13.17 13.09 13.18
N PRO A 151 -12.43 12.02 12.84
CA PRO A 151 -12.15 11.66 11.46
C PRO A 151 -13.43 11.39 10.67
N ILE A 152 -13.38 11.59 9.36
CA ILE A 152 -14.50 11.33 8.45
C ILE A 152 -14.32 9.91 7.91
N GLY A 153 -15.25 9.00 8.23
CA GLY A 153 -15.25 7.61 7.75
C GLY A 153 -16.19 7.39 6.57
N ALA A 154 -16.13 6.21 5.96
CA ALA A 154 -17.00 5.82 4.85
C ALA A 154 -18.39 5.28 5.30
N GLY A 155 -18.62 5.19 6.59
CA GLY A 155 -19.90 4.75 7.16
C GLY A 155 -20.27 3.32 6.75
N LEU A 156 -21.50 3.12 6.33
CA LEU A 156 -22.05 1.80 5.95
C LEU A 156 -21.43 1.24 4.65
N THR A 157 -20.74 2.05 3.87
CA THR A 157 -20.02 1.60 2.67
C THR A 157 -18.60 1.11 2.97
N GLY A 158 -18.16 1.24 4.21
CA GLY A 158 -16.83 0.89 4.67
C GLY A 158 -16.71 -0.48 5.33
N LEU A 159 -15.67 -0.64 6.15
CA LEU A 159 -15.36 -1.86 6.89
C LEU A 159 -16.54 -2.34 7.76
N ASP A 160 -17.35 -1.42 8.25
CA ASP A 160 -18.59 -1.68 8.99
C ASP A 160 -19.59 -2.57 8.22
N TYR A 161 -19.63 -2.45 6.88
CA TYR A 161 -20.49 -3.28 6.05
C TYR A 161 -20.15 -4.77 6.20
N ILE A 162 -18.86 -5.11 6.16
CA ILE A 162 -18.40 -6.49 6.32
C ILE A 162 -18.71 -7.01 7.72
N LEU A 163 -18.43 -6.22 8.73
CA LEU A 163 -18.54 -6.64 10.13
C LEU A 163 -19.98 -6.70 10.62
N LYS A 164 -20.85 -5.81 10.15
CA LYS A 164 -22.28 -5.85 10.47
C LYS A 164 -23.02 -6.96 9.72
N SER A 165 -22.65 -7.23 8.46
CA SER A 165 -23.37 -8.21 7.64
C SER A 165 -23.01 -9.68 7.92
N ARG A 166 -21.85 -9.97 8.54
CA ARG A 166 -21.29 -11.33 8.53
C ARG A 166 -20.91 -11.92 9.85
N ILE A 167 -20.59 -11.13 10.84
CA ILE A 167 -20.14 -11.63 12.13
C ILE A 167 -21.09 -11.12 13.20
N THR A 168 -22.23 -11.80 13.37
CA THR A 168 -22.90 -11.67 14.64
C THR A 168 -21.98 -12.27 15.71
N PRO A 169 -21.76 -11.58 16.85
CA PRO A 169 -20.99 -12.12 17.98
C PRO A 169 -21.46 -13.51 18.41
N SER A 170 -22.74 -13.82 18.21
CA SER A 170 -23.32 -15.13 18.44
C SER A 170 -22.75 -16.25 17.58
N LEU A 171 -22.32 -15.96 16.34
CA LEU A 171 -21.67 -16.94 15.46
C LEU A 171 -20.20 -17.17 15.85
N MET A 172 -19.50 -16.16 16.36
CA MET A 172 -18.17 -16.34 16.97
C MET A 172 -18.26 -17.16 18.27
N LEU A 173 -19.32 -17.02 19.03
CA LEU A 173 -19.60 -17.83 20.23
C LEU A 173 -19.97 -19.28 19.91
N LEU A 174 -20.52 -19.56 18.72
CA LEU A 174 -20.95 -20.91 18.29
C LEU A 174 -19.84 -21.67 17.55
N ALA A 175 -18.80 -21.00 17.07
CA ALA A 175 -17.63 -21.66 16.50
C ALA A 175 -16.71 -22.11 17.62
N ASP A 176 -16.83 -23.34 18.06
CA ASP A 176 -15.98 -24.23 18.90
C ASP A 176 -14.74 -23.60 19.61
N PHE A 177 -14.87 -22.33 20.03
CA PHE A 177 -13.88 -21.67 20.86
C PHE A 177 -14.16 -22.03 22.32
N PRO A 178 -13.15 -22.50 23.06
CA PRO A 178 -13.31 -22.56 24.51
C PRO A 178 -13.68 -21.15 25.00
N PRO A 179 -14.79 -21.00 25.77
CA PRO A 179 -15.27 -19.70 26.24
C PRO A 179 -14.22 -18.85 26.98
N GLU A 180 -13.23 -19.50 27.53
CA GLU A 180 -12.06 -18.90 28.21
C GLU A 180 -11.06 -18.19 27.28
N LYS A 181 -11.22 -18.31 25.96
CA LYS A 181 -10.36 -17.65 24.94
C LYS A 181 -11.10 -16.63 24.09
N ILE A 182 -12.38 -16.41 24.31
CA ILE A 182 -13.10 -15.30 23.70
C ILE A 182 -12.60 -14.06 24.40
N ASP A 183 -11.89 -13.24 23.63
CA ASP A 183 -11.36 -12.00 24.16
C ASP A 183 -12.53 -11.04 24.36
N LEU A 184 -12.96 -10.90 25.61
CA LEU A 184 -14.02 -9.98 26.00
C LEU A 184 -13.67 -8.54 25.65
N ASP A 185 -12.38 -8.24 25.51
CA ASP A 185 -11.89 -6.92 25.13
C ASP A 185 -12.29 -6.56 23.70
N PHE A 186 -12.32 -7.53 22.78
CA PHE A 186 -12.82 -7.27 21.41
C PHE A 186 -14.32 -6.94 21.41
N LEU A 187 -15.11 -7.64 22.21
CA LEU A 187 -16.54 -7.35 22.34
C LEU A 187 -16.78 -5.99 23.00
N ALA A 188 -15.97 -5.63 23.99
CA ALA A 188 -16.03 -4.32 24.63
C ALA A 188 -15.66 -3.20 23.66
N TYR A 189 -14.54 -3.33 22.94
CA TYR A 189 -14.10 -2.41 21.90
C TYR A 189 -15.18 -2.22 20.83
N ARG A 190 -15.72 -3.33 20.32
CA ARG A 190 -16.80 -3.28 19.33
C ARG A 190 -18.03 -2.55 19.86
N ASN A 191 -18.48 -2.87 21.07
CA ASN A 191 -19.64 -2.20 21.68
C ASN A 191 -19.39 -0.69 21.86
N GLU A 192 -18.18 -0.30 22.24
CA GLU A 192 -17.79 1.11 22.37
C GLU A 192 -17.87 1.82 21.01
N THR A 193 -17.23 1.27 19.98
CA THR A 193 -17.15 1.91 18.66
C THR A 193 -18.46 1.89 17.89
N TYR A 194 -19.27 0.83 17.99
CA TYR A 194 -20.55 0.70 17.25
C TYR A 194 -21.75 1.31 17.94
N SER A 195 -21.63 1.67 19.22
CA SER A 195 -22.71 2.37 19.92
C SER A 195 -22.80 3.87 19.56
N ILE A 196 -21.78 4.42 18.95
CA ILE A 196 -21.73 5.82 18.53
C ILE A 196 -22.57 5.98 17.26
N PRO A 197 -23.62 6.84 17.26
CA PRO A 197 -24.47 7.05 16.09
C PRO A 197 -23.74 7.84 15.00
N SER A 198 -24.20 7.73 13.76
CA SER A 198 -23.81 8.67 12.70
C SER A 198 -24.34 10.07 12.99
N CYS A 199 -23.54 11.11 12.70
CA CYS A 199 -23.97 12.50 12.86
C CYS A 199 -25.17 12.83 11.97
N SER A 200 -25.30 12.17 10.81
CA SER A 200 -26.46 12.30 9.92
C SER A 200 -27.79 11.83 10.52
N GLN A 201 -27.75 11.00 11.56
CA GLN A 201 -28.92 10.48 12.26
C GLN A 201 -29.40 11.38 13.41
N LEU A 202 -28.64 12.43 13.73
CA LEU A 202 -28.89 13.31 14.87
C LEU A 202 -29.36 14.69 14.40
N ASN A 203 -30.20 15.36 15.21
CA ASN A 203 -30.50 16.77 14.99
C ASN A 203 -29.40 17.68 15.57
N GLU A 204 -29.37 18.97 15.17
CA GLU A 204 -28.34 19.92 15.59
C GLU A 204 -28.12 20.01 17.11
N LYS A 205 -29.17 19.86 17.90
CA LYS A 205 -29.08 19.89 19.35
C LYS A 205 -28.46 18.64 19.92
N GLU A 206 -28.74 17.48 19.31
CA GLU A 206 -28.16 16.18 19.70
C GLU A 206 -26.67 16.13 19.31
N ILE A 207 -26.28 16.64 18.13
CA ILE A 207 -24.87 16.75 17.70
C ILE A 207 -24.03 17.58 18.67
N LEU A 208 -24.64 18.60 19.29
CA LEU A 208 -23.95 19.44 20.27
C LEU A 208 -23.79 18.76 21.64
N GLN A 209 -24.58 17.76 21.94
CA GLN A 209 -24.67 17.13 23.26
C GLN A 209 -24.14 15.70 23.32
N SER A 210 -23.98 15.04 22.18
CA SER A 210 -23.53 13.65 22.08
C SER A 210 -22.35 13.50 21.13
N GLU A 211 -21.59 12.44 21.31
CA GLU A 211 -20.58 12.01 20.35
C GLU A 211 -21.27 11.37 19.14
N CYS A 212 -20.81 11.67 17.93
CA CYS A 212 -21.27 11.02 16.71
C CYS A 212 -20.10 10.84 15.72
N LYS A 213 -20.27 9.91 14.78
CA LYS A 213 -19.33 9.65 13.70
C LYS A 213 -19.65 10.53 12.50
N GLU A 214 -18.64 11.23 11.97
CA GLU A 214 -18.72 11.91 10.69
C GLU A 214 -18.55 10.91 9.57
N GLU A 215 -19.42 10.93 8.57
CA GLU A 215 -19.44 9.94 7.49
C GLU A 215 -19.54 10.62 6.12
N ALA A 216 -18.82 10.06 5.15
CA ALA A 216 -18.86 10.37 3.73
C ALA A 216 -18.77 9.05 2.97
N SER A 217 -19.85 8.65 2.29
CA SER A 217 -19.96 7.33 1.66
C SER A 217 -19.23 7.24 0.33
N THR A 218 -18.87 8.39 -0.26
CA THR A 218 -18.17 8.48 -1.53
C THR A 218 -16.97 9.43 -1.43
N PRO A 219 -15.97 9.30 -2.35
CA PRO A 219 -14.86 10.25 -2.37
C PRO A 219 -15.31 11.70 -2.56
N ARG A 220 -16.34 11.96 -3.37
CA ARG A 220 -16.87 13.31 -3.57
C ARG A 220 -17.40 13.90 -2.28
N GLU A 221 -18.19 13.16 -1.53
CA GLU A 221 -18.67 13.59 -0.22
C GLU A 221 -17.53 13.83 0.76
N LEU A 222 -16.48 13.00 0.72
CA LEU A 222 -15.28 13.22 1.54
C LEU A 222 -14.60 14.54 1.17
N PHE A 223 -14.41 14.86 -0.13
CA PHE A 223 -13.80 16.11 -0.56
C PHE A 223 -14.64 17.32 -0.16
N ASP A 224 -15.95 17.25 -0.41
CA ASP A 224 -16.87 18.32 -0.05
C ASP A 224 -16.85 18.58 1.47
N ARG A 225 -16.75 17.51 2.28
CA ARG A 225 -16.66 17.64 3.73
C ARG A 225 -15.33 18.23 4.20
N LEU A 226 -14.22 17.87 3.55
CA LEU A 226 -12.91 18.48 3.81
C LEU A 226 -12.90 19.97 3.46
N ASP A 227 -13.61 20.37 2.39
CA ASP A 227 -13.75 21.77 1.98
C ASP A 227 -14.62 22.56 2.98
N GLU A 228 -15.77 22.02 3.41
CA GLU A 228 -16.61 22.63 4.43
C GLU A 228 -15.87 22.90 5.75
N LEU A 229 -14.98 21.99 6.14
CA LEU A 229 -14.15 22.10 7.33
C LEU A 229 -12.88 22.95 7.11
N ASN A 230 -12.66 23.44 5.87
CA ASN A 230 -11.47 24.18 5.46
C ASN A 230 -10.16 23.45 5.85
N LEU A 231 -10.09 22.14 5.56
CA LEU A 231 -8.94 21.30 5.84
C LEU A 231 -8.02 21.23 4.62
N ASP A 232 -6.75 21.61 4.79
CA ASP A 232 -5.71 21.38 3.78
C ASP A 232 -5.19 19.96 3.93
N ALA A 233 -5.61 19.09 3.01
CA ALA A 233 -5.36 17.65 3.09
C ALA A 233 -5.03 17.05 1.75
N LEU A 234 -4.12 16.06 1.75
CA LEU A 234 -3.93 15.09 0.67
C LEU A 234 -4.81 13.87 0.92
N VAL A 235 -5.38 13.31 -0.15
CA VAL A 235 -6.19 12.09 -0.11
C VAL A 235 -5.56 11.06 -1.04
N ILE A 236 -4.98 10.00 -0.46
CA ILE A 236 -4.05 9.10 -1.14
C ILE A 236 -4.65 7.70 -1.27
N PRO A 237 -5.07 7.25 -2.46
CA PRO A 237 -5.52 5.88 -2.67
C PRO A 237 -4.38 4.89 -2.48
N HIS A 238 -4.70 3.75 -1.86
CA HIS A 238 -3.75 2.68 -1.56
C HIS A 238 -4.40 1.30 -1.60
N GLY A 239 -3.58 0.23 -1.57
CA GLY A 239 -4.05 -1.15 -1.56
C GLY A 239 -4.97 -1.53 -2.74
N THR A 240 -4.99 -0.71 -3.79
CA THR A 240 -6.03 -0.72 -4.82
C THR A 240 -6.10 -2.02 -5.61
N SER A 241 -4.95 -2.63 -5.91
CA SER A 241 -4.90 -3.91 -6.64
C SER A 241 -5.06 -5.15 -5.75
N TRP A 242 -5.18 -4.96 -4.43
CA TRP A 242 -5.29 -6.06 -3.49
C TRP A 242 -6.68 -6.69 -3.51
N GLY A 243 -6.79 -7.91 -4.01
CA GLY A 243 -8.06 -8.59 -4.23
C GLY A 243 -8.75 -9.11 -2.98
N ILE A 244 -8.23 -8.84 -1.78
CA ILE A 244 -8.94 -9.13 -0.53
C ILE A 244 -10.12 -8.19 -0.34
N HIS A 245 -9.99 -6.92 -0.73
CA HIS A 245 -11.10 -5.96 -0.66
C HIS A 245 -11.56 -5.42 -2.01
N ALA A 246 -10.71 -5.42 -3.06
CA ALA A 246 -11.14 -4.93 -4.35
C ALA A 246 -11.91 -6.02 -5.13
N PRO A 247 -13.15 -5.79 -5.58
CA PRO A 247 -13.88 -6.70 -6.44
C PRO A 247 -13.12 -7.02 -7.72
N ALA A 248 -13.38 -8.19 -8.30
CA ALA A 248 -12.62 -8.68 -9.46
C ALA A 248 -12.72 -7.80 -10.72
N ASN A 249 -13.79 -7.02 -10.86
CA ASN A 249 -14.04 -6.12 -11.98
C ASN A 249 -13.79 -4.63 -11.69
N SER A 250 -13.29 -4.30 -10.51
CA SER A 250 -12.99 -2.92 -10.13
C SER A 250 -12.00 -2.26 -11.07
N SER A 251 -12.17 -0.96 -11.30
CA SER A 251 -11.30 -0.14 -12.12
C SER A 251 -11.12 1.26 -11.52
N MET A 252 -9.89 1.77 -11.53
CA MET A 252 -9.61 3.15 -11.14
C MET A 252 -10.38 4.17 -11.99
N SER A 253 -10.62 3.86 -13.27
CA SER A 253 -11.32 4.77 -14.18
C SER A 253 -12.77 5.06 -13.76
N SER A 254 -13.41 4.20 -12.96
CA SER A 254 -14.76 4.47 -12.43
C SER A 254 -14.82 5.76 -11.60
N GLN A 255 -13.72 6.12 -10.91
CA GLN A 255 -13.66 7.38 -10.16
C GLN A 255 -13.66 8.61 -11.08
N LEU A 256 -13.11 8.49 -12.30
CA LEU A 256 -13.14 9.56 -13.30
C LEU A 256 -14.53 9.71 -13.93
N ASP A 257 -15.19 8.59 -14.29
CA ASP A 257 -16.52 8.56 -14.89
C ASP A 257 -17.58 9.12 -13.96
N MET A 258 -17.53 8.73 -12.69
CA MET A 258 -18.52 9.12 -11.68
C MET A 258 -18.19 10.44 -10.98
N ASN A 259 -17.21 11.20 -11.45
CA ASN A 259 -16.75 12.44 -10.86
C ASN A 259 -16.32 12.29 -9.37
N GLN A 260 -15.68 11.16 -9.06
CA GLN A 260 -15.20 10.80 -7.72
C GLN A 260 -13.70 11.07 -7.53
N HIS A 261 -13.11 11.85 -8.42
CA HIS A 261 -11.72 12.28 -8.39
C HIS A 261 -11.61 13.79 -8.18
N ASP A 262 -10.73 14.21 -7.27
CA ASP A 262 -10.35 15.60 -7.05
C ASP A 262 -8.86 15.77 -7.37
N PRO A 263 -8.47 16.47 -8.44
CA PRO A 263 -7.07 16.60 -8.85
C PRO A 263 -6.21 17.43 -7.90
N ASP A 264 -6.81 18.25 -7.03
CA ASP A 264 -6.09 19.06 -6.06
C ASP A 264 -5.82 18.29 -4.76
N ARG A 265 -6.67 17.33 -4.40
CA ARG A 265 -6.52 16.50 -3.20
C ARG A 265 -5.88 15.14 -3.47
N GLN A 266 -6.24 14.48 -4.60
CA GLN A 266 -5.67 13.19 -5.00
C GLN A 266 -4.45 13.42 -5.90
N ARG A 267 -3.36 13.83 -5.29
CA ARG A 267 -2.08 14.12 -5.95
C ARG A 267 -1.15 12.92 -6.02
N LEU A 268 -1.33 11.95 -5.14
CA LEU A 268 -0.43 10.81 -4.90
C LEU A 268 -1.19 9.49 -5.01
N PHE A 269 -0.43 8.41 -5.23
CA PHE A 269 -0.88 7.03 -5.23
C PHE A 269 0.15 6.17 -4.51
N GLU A 270 -0.28 5.40 -3.54
CA GLU A 270 0.57 4.44 -2.87
C GLU A 270 0.70 3.18 -3.73
N VAL A 271 1.84 3.10 -4.43
CA VAL A 271 2.10 2.01 -5.38
C VAL A 271 2.54 0.72 -4.69
N TYR A 272 3.11 0.83 -3.49
CA TYR A 272 3.65 -0.32 -2.75
C TYR A 272 3.49 -0.15 -1.25
N SER A 273 3.02 -1.22 -0.60
CA SER A 273 2.92 -1.32 0.86
C SER A 273 3.23 -2.73 1.36
N GLY A 274 3.01 -2.99 2.65
CA GLY A 274 3.08 -4.33 3.25
C GLY A 274 2.10 -5.33 2.62
N HIS A 275 1.07 -4.83 1.94
CA HIS A 275 0.06 -5.63 1.22
C HIS A 275 0.39 -5.87 -0.25
N GLY A 276 1.58 -5.50 -0.68
CA GLY A 276 2.12 -5.78 -2.02
C GLY A 276 2.12 -4.61 -2.99
N ASN A 277 2.63 -4.88 -4.18
CA ASN A 277 2.80 -3.93 -5.26
C ASN A 277 1.52 -3.80 -6.09
N SER A 278 1.09 -2.56 -6.34
CA SER A 278 -0.06 -2.18 -7.17
C SER A 278 0.36 -1.41 -8.42
N GLU A 279 1.59 -1.60 -8.92
CA GLU A 279 2.13 -0.83 -10.05
C GLU A 279 1.58 -1.29 -11.39
N VAL A 280 1.75 -2.58 -11.71
CA VAL A 280 1.77 -3.10 -13.08
C VAL A 280 0.38 -3.44 -13.60
N TYR A 281 0.08 -3.02 -14.82
CA TYR A 281 -1.08 -3.49 -15.56
C TYR A 281 -0.71 -4.72 -16.39
N LYS A 282 -1.50 -5.79 -16.28
CA LYS A 282 -1.48 -6.98 -17.14
C LYS A 282 -2.92 -7.29 -17.56
N ASP A 283 -3.16 -7.67 -18.81
CA ASP A 283 -4.51 -8.04 -19.27
C ASP A 283 -4.90 -9.45 -18.80
N ILE A 284 -5.00 -9.65 -17.50
CA ILE A 284 -5.48 -10.88 -16.87
C ILE A 284 -6.97 -10.77 -16.53
N LYS A 285 -7.68 -11.90 -16.54
CA LYS A 285 -9.12 -11.93 -16.29
C LYS A 285 -9.48 -12.99 -15.27
N HIS A 286 -10.04 -12.56 -14.14
CA HIS A 286 -10.52 -13.47 -13.10
C HIS A 286 -11.83 -14.15 -13.49
N PHE A 287 -12.62 -13.53 -14.34
CA PHE A 287 -13.81 -14.07 -15.00
C PHE A 287 -14.07 -13.28 -16.28
N ILE A 288 -14.88 -13.86 -17.18
CA ILE A 288 -15.31 -13.23 -18.42
C ILE A 288 -16.82 -13.11 -18.45
N LYS A 289 -17.34 -12.20 -19.27
CA LYS A 289 -18.76 -12.16 -19.63
C LYS A 289 -18.96 -12.90 -20.93
N THR A 290 -19.89 -13.85 -20.94
CA THR A 290 -20.34 -14.58 -22.12
C THR A 290 -21.29 -13.72 -22.97
N ASP A 291 -21.58 -14.13 -24.19
CA ASP A 291 -22.48 -13.40 -25.13
C ASP A 291 -23.89 -13.20 -24.56
N ASP A 292 -24.35 -14.09 -23.70
CA ASP A 292 -25.63 -13.98 -22.98
C ASP A 292 -25.56 -13.13 -21.70
N GLY A 293 -24.40 -12.50 -21.44
CA GLY A 293 -24.18 -11.57 -20.33
C GLY A 293 -23.89 -12.22 -18.97
N LYS A 294 -23.73 -13.55 -18.92
CA LYS A 294 -23.38 -14.26 -17.68
C LYS A 294 -21.88 -14.22 -17.43
N ASN A 295 -21.51 -14.31 -16.16
CA ASN A 295 -20.12 -14.47 -15.79
C ASN A 295 -19.70 -15.94 -15.92
N ALA A 296 -18.56 -16.20 -16.53
CA ALA A 296 -17.96 -17.51 -16.70
C ALA A 296 -16.48 -17.54 -16.33
N CYS A 297 -15.98 -18.72 -16.03
CA CYS A 297 -14.56 -18.93 -15.79
C CYS A 297 -13.78 -18.94 -17.12
N PRO A 298 -12.72 -18.14 -17.28
CA PRO A 298 -11.87 -18.25 -18.46
C PRO A 298 -10.92 -19.44 -18.34
N GLU A 299 -10.48 -19.98 -19.48
CA GLU A 299 -9.39 -20.95 -19.53
C GLU A 299 -8.06 -20.32 -19.07
N PRO A 300 -7.17 -21.10 -18.45
CA PRO A 300 -5.85 -20.62 -18.10
C PRO A 300 -5.01 -20.25 -19.33
N THR A 301 -4.12 -19.27 -19.16
CA THR A 301 -3.11 -18.90 -20.15
C THR A 301 -1.72 -19.25 -19.61
N SER A 302 -0.68 -19.12 -20.45
CA SER A 302 0.73 -19.28 -19.99
C SER A 302 1.15 -18.27 -18.93
N GLU A 303 0.44 -17.14 -18.82
CA GLU A 303 0.80 -16.04 -17.90
C GLU A 303 -0.12 -15.95 -16.68
N PHE A 304 -1.30 -16.59 -16.74
CA PHE A 304 -2.28 -16.46 -15.68
C PHE A 304 -3.22 -17.66 -15.59
N GLU A 305 -3.37 -18.18 -14.37
CA GLU A 305 -4.33 -19.22 -14.02
C GLU A 305 -5.49 -18.62 -13.21
N PRO A 306 -6.74 -18.64 -13.73
CA PRO A 306 -7.89 -18.19 -12.96
C PRO A 306 -8.19 -19.10 -11.77
N CYS A 307 -8.47 -18.53 -10.59
CA CYS A 307 -8.77 -19.36 -9.42
C CYS A 307 -10.11 -20.10 -9.51
N CYS A 308 -11.04 -19.68 -10.35
CA CYS A 308 -12.25 -20.46 -10.65
C CYS A 308 -11.90 -21.77 -11.36
N TRP A 309 -11.00 -21.73 -12.34
CA TRP A 309 -10.51 -22.92 -13.03
C TRP A 309 -9.78 -23.88 -12.07
N ARG A 310 -8.88 -23.33 -11.24
CA ARG A 310 -8.19 -24.14 -10.22
C ARG A 310 -9.16 -24.76 -9.22
N ALA A 311 -10.21 -24.04 -8.82
CA ALA A 311 -11.27 -24.56 -7.97
C ALA A 311 -11.95 -25.78 -8.61
N GLY A 312 -12.25 -25.71 -9.90
CA GLY A 312 -12.79 -26.80 -10.69
C GLY A 312 -11.85 -28.02 -10.69
N GLU A 313 -10.56 -27.80 -10.95
CA GLU A 313 -9.55 -28.88 -10.94
C GLU A 313 -9.40 -29.56 -9.57
N ILE A 314 -9.43 -28.79 -8.48
CA ILE A 314 -9.42 -29.34 -7.12
C ILE A 314 -10.66 -30.23 -6.91
N ALA A 315 -11.85 -29.76 -7.32
CA ALA A 315 -13.09 -30.53 -7.21
C ALA A 315 -13.07 -31.79 -8.06
N ARG A 316 -12.55 -31.71 -9.29
CA ARG A 316 -12.38 -32.88 -10.18
C ARG A 316 -11.47 -33.93 -9.56
N GLN A 317 -10.30 -33.53 -9.05
CA GLN A 317 -9.36 -34.42 -8.37
C GLN A 317 -9.97 -35.08 -7.12
N GLN A 318 -10.72 -34.32 -6.30
CA GLN A 318 -11.42 -34.88 -5.15
C GLN A 318 -12.50 -35.90 -5.52
N CYS A 319 -13.23 -35.65 -6.65
CA CYS A 319 -14.21 -36.56 -7.20
C CYS A 319 -13.56 -37.88 -7.68
N GLU A 320 -12.47 -37.80 -8.43
CA GLU A 320 -11.72 -38.98 -8.93
C GLU A 320 -11.21 -39.84 -7.77
N LEU A 321 -10.70 -39.23 -6.71
CA LEU A 321 -10.25 -39.96 -5.50
C LEU A 321 -11.41 -40.69 -4.79
N LYS A 322 -12.64 -40.18 -4.87
CA LYS A 322 -13.83 -40.81 -4.27
C LYS A 322 -14.47 -41.85 -5.20
N GLY A 323 -14.18 -41.84 -6.49
CA GLY A 323 -14.78 -42.70 -7.48
C GLY A 323 -16.28 -42.37 -7.72
N GLU A 324 -16.68 -41.13 -7.60
CA GLU A 324 -18.07 -40.64 -7.71
C GLU A 324 -18.36 -40.04 -9.09
N GLY A 325 -19.32 -40.61 -9.85
CA GLY A 325 -20.06 -39.97 -10.94
C GLY A 325 -19.24 -39.35 -12.08
N SER A 326 -19.79 -38.27 -12.68
CA SER A 326 -19.07 -37.44 -13.66
C SER A 326 -18.25 -36.38 -12.96
N CYS A 327 -16.92 -36.54 -12.96
CA CYS A 327 -16.02 -35.58 -12.30
C CYS A 327 -15.89 -34.28 -13.09
N GLU A 328 -16.22 -34.30 -14.40
CA GLU A 328 -16.29 -33.09 -15.22
C GLU A 328 -17.48 -32.20 -14.82
N ASP A 329 -18.66 -32.78 -14.56
CA ASP A 329 -19.81 -32.02 -14.07
C ASP A 329 -19.51 -31.36 -12.71
N SER A 330 -18.71 -32.03 -11.86
CA SER A 330 -18.25 -31.47 -10.57
C SER A 330 -17.31 -30.27 -10.77
N LYS A 331 -16.42 -30.35 -11.77
CA LYS A 331 -15.53 -29.25 -12.17
C LYS A 331 -16.34 -28.03 -12.62
N GLU A 332 -17.15 -28.17 -13.65
CA GLU A 332 -17.95 -27.08 -14.24
C GLU A 332 -18.85 -26.40 -13.19
N LYS A 333 -19.51 -27.19 -12.36
CA LYS A 333 -20.35 -26.67 -11.28
C LYS A 333 -19.52 -25.82 -10.28
N THR A 334 -18.36 -26.32 -9.91
CA THR A 334 -17.50 -25.63 -8.94
C THR A 334 -16.90 -24.34 -9.50
N GLU A 335 -16.52 -24.34 -10.78
CA GLU A 335 -16.07 -23.15 -11.49
C GLU A 335 -17.13 -22.05 -11.47
N GLN A 336 -18.38 -22.40 -11.84
CA GLN A 336 -19.48 -21.46 -11.84
C GLN A 336 -19.86 -20.95 -10.45
N GLU A 337 -19.85 -21.83 -9.45
CA GLU A 337 -20.06 -21.42 -8.04
C GLU A 337 -18.98 -20.48 -7.56
N PHE A 338 -17.72 -20.72 -7.93
CA PHE A 338 -16.61 -19.85 -7.59
C PHE A 338 -16.74 -18.48 -8.24
N VAL A 339 -17.02 -18.42 -9.55
CA VAL A 339 -17.24 -17.16 -10.28
C VAL A 339 -18.37 -16.35 -9.64
N ASN A 340 -19.48 -16.99 -9.28
CA ASN A 340 -20.60 -16.31 -8.61
C ASN A 340 -20.22 -15.73 -7.25
N ARG A 341 -19.19 -16.28 -6.59
CA ARG A 341 -18.72 -15.79 -5.27
C ARG A 341 -17.69 -14.68 -5.37
N ILE A 342 -16.77 -14.72 -6.35
CA ILE A 342 -15.72 -13.70 -6.49
C ILE A 342 -16.23 -12.38 -7.03
N THR A 343 -17.43 -12.34 -7.62
CA THR A 343 -18.11 -11.10 -8.00
C THR A 343 -18.74 -10.38 -6.80
N ASP A 344 -18.81 -11.05 -5.63
CA ASP A 344 -19.20 -10.46 -4.36
C ASP A 344 -17.93 -10.29 -3.50
N ILE A 345 -17.60 -9.06 -3.10
CA ILE A 345 -16.42 -8.65 -2.32
C ILE A 345 -16.10 -9.58 -1.14
N THR A 346 -17.09 -10.21 -0.62
CA THR A 346 -17.07 -10.81 0.69
C THR A 346 -17.00 -12.33 0.67
N ARG A 347 -16.91 -12.98 -0.50
CA ARG A 347 -16.95 -14.45 -0.58
C ARG A 347 -15.72 -15.01 -1.26
N PHE A 348 -14.71 -15.33 -0.46
CA PHE A 348 -13.65 -16.21 -0.92
C PHE A 348 -14.24 -17.58 -1.27
N GLY A 349 -13.92 -18.09 -2.45
CA GLY A 349 -14.30 -19.44 -2.84
C GLY A 349 -13.56 -20.44 -1.97
N ILE A 350 -14.20 -20.95 -0.93
CA ILE A 350 -13.65 -22.05 -0.12
C ILE A 350 -14.18 -23.35 -0.69
N ILE A 351 -13.29 -24.26 -1.06
CA ILE A 351 -13.60 -25.63 -1.41
C ILE A 351 -13.35 -26.49 -0.19
N GLN A 352 -14.36 -27.25 0.21
CA GLN A 352 -14.24 -28.12 1.37
C GLN A 352 -13.08 -29.11 1.21
N GLY A 353 -12.15 -29.11 2.15
CA GLY A 353 -10.99 -30.00 2.16
C GLY A 353 -9.81 -29.53 1.30
N ALA A 354 -9.93 -28.39 0.58
CA ALA A 354 -8.78 -27.81 -0.11
C ALA A 354 -7.83 -27.16 0.90
N MET A 355 -6.54 -27.38 0.70
CA MET A 355 -5.45 -26.76 1.47
C MET A 355 -4.90 -25.54 0.72
N PRO A 356 -4.25 -24.58 1.40
CA PRO A 356 -3.62 -23.45 0.73
C PRO A 356 -2.67 -23.83 -0.42
N GLU A 357 -2.00 -24.96 -0.28
CA GLU A 357 -1.06 -25.52 -1.26
C GLU A 357 -1.75 -25.99 -2.56
N ASP A 358 -3.02 -26.39 -2.50
CA ASP A 358 -3.78 -26.92 -3.66
C ASP A 358 -4.11 -25.85 -4.69
N TRP A 359 -4.11 -24.57 -4.24
CA TRP A 359 -4.46 -23.43 -5.09
C TRP A 359 -3.32 -22.98 -6.03
N LEU A 360 -2.14 -23.56 -5.88
CA LEU A 360 -0.92 -23.24 -6.63
C LEU A 360 -0.73 -21.71 -6.79
N GLN A 361 -0.52 -21.23 -8.00
CA GLN A 361 -0.29 -19.82 -8.29
C GLN A 361 -1.53 -19.10 -8.87
N CYS A 362 -2.72 -19.73 -8.80
CA CYS A 362 -3.92 -19.13 -9.36
C CYS A 362 -4.19 -17.72 -8.83
N GLY A 363 -4.72 -16.86 -9.69
CA GLY A 363 -5.11 -15.49 -9.34
C GLY A 363 -3.94 -14.52 -9.14
N GLN A 364 -2.69 -14.98 -9.34
CA GLN A 364 -1.51 -14.16 -9.19
C GLN A 364 -0.90 -13.83 -10.54
N ILE A 365 -0.39 -12.60 -10.68
CA ILE A 365 0.50 -12.27 -11.79
C ILE A 365 1.89 -12.82 -11.49
N GLN A 366 2.51 -13.40 -12.50
CA GLN A 366 3.84 -14.02 -12.40
C GLN A 366 4.92 -13.02 -12.79
N ASP A 367 6.16 -13.30 -12.36
CA ASP A 367 7.37 -12.55 -12.70
C ASP A 367 7.33 -11.05 -12.34
N GLU A 368 6.46 -10.68 -11.40
CA GLU A 368 6.35 -9.31 -10.91
C GLU A 368 6.92 -9.16 -9.50
N PHE A 369 7.35 -7.95 -9.19
CA PHE A 369 7.90 -7.62 -7.88
C PHE A 369 6.78 -7.61 -6.82
N LEU A 370 6.82 -8.57 -5.89
CA LEU A 370 5.94 -8.63 -4.72
C LEU A 370 4.50 -8.19 -5.01
N PRO A 371 3.80 -8.82 -5.97
CA PRO A 371 2.47 -8.36 -6.37
C PRO A 371 1.47 -8.51 -5.23
N ALA A 372 0.48 -7.63 -5.19
CA ALA A 372 -0.64 -7.77 -4.27
C ALA A 372 -1.39 -9.10 -4.50
N TYR A 373 -1.83 -9.73 -3.41
CA TYR A 373 -2.54 -11.02 -3.47
C TYR A 373 -3.85 -10.92 -4.26
N THR A 374 -4.10 -11.87 -5.17
CA THR A 374 -5.27 -11.91 -6.06
C THR A 374 -5.45 -10.59 -6.81
N TYR A 375 -4.47 -10.29 -7.62
CA TYR A 375 -4.21 -8.99 -8.24
C TYR A 375 -5.37 -8.45 -9.09
N ARG A 376 -5.64 -7.14 -8.98
CA ARG A 376 -6.66 -6.40 -9.75
C ARG A 376 -6.00 -5.42 -10.74
N PRO A 377 -5.74 -5.82 -12.00
CA PRO A 377 -4.92 -5.02 -12.92
C PRO A 377 -5.50 -3.64 -13.24
N LYS A 378 -6.82 -3.52 -13.44
CA LYS A 378 -7.49 -2.24 -13.72
C LYS A 378 -7.47 -1.27 -12.52
N MET A 379 -7.06 -1.74 -11.35
CA MET A 379 -6.84 -0.93 -10.15
C MET A 379 -5.37 -0.53 -9.95
N SER A 380 -4.48 -0.87 -10.87
CA SER A 380 -3.04 -0.56 -10.79
C SER A 380 -2.73 0.91 -11.09
N ALA A 381 -1.54 1.35 -10.65
CA ALA A 381 -1.02 2.68 -10.94
C ALA A 381 -0.90 2.94 -12.46
N GLN A 382 -0.42 1.96 -13.23
CA GLN A 382 -0.30 2.06 -14.67
C GLN A 382 -1.67 2.21 -15.36
N ALA A 383 -2.67 1.46 -14.92
CA ALA A 383 -4.03 1.61 -15.44
C ALA A 383 -4.62 3.00 -15.12
N ALA A 384 -4.40 3.50 -13.90
CA ALA A 384 -4.81 4.85 -13.52
C ALA A 384 -4.14 5.92 -14.38
N LEU A 385 -2.81 5.86 -14.53
CA LEU A 385 -2.02 6.82 -15.30
C LEU A 385 -2.34 6.81 -16.81
N ALA A 386 -2.72 5.66 -17.35
CA ALA A 386 -3.14 5.51 -18.76
C ALA A 386 -4.54 6.05 -19.02
N SER A 387 -5.40 6.08 -18.00
CA SER A 387 -6.84 6.34 -18.16
C SER A 387 -7.16 7.81 -18.35
N LYS A 388 -8.02 8.09 -19.34
CA LYS A 388 -8.61 9.40 -19.62
C LYS A 388 -10.08 9.22 -19.96
N VAL A 389 -10.93 10.04 -19.35
CA VAL A 389 -12.38 10.00 -19.50
C VAL A 389 -12.91 11.38 -19.85
N ILE A 390 -13.87 11.44 -20.76
CA ILE A 390 -14.59 12.68 -21.08
C ILE A 390 -15.96 12.61 -20.39
N SER A 391 -16.17 13.51 -19.43
CA SER A 391 -17.45 13.68 -18.76
C SER A 391 -18.01 15.07 -19.04
N GLY A 392 -19.07 15.14 -19.85
CA GLY A 392 -19.62 16.41 -20.35
C GLY A 392 -18.60 17.20 -21.18
N ASN A 393 -18.23 18.40 -20.73
CA ASN A 393 -17.20 19.23 -21.34
C ASN A 393 -15.82 19.10 -20.71
N SER A 394 -15.68 18.27 -19.68
CA SER A 394 -14.43 18.10 -18.93
C SER A 394 -13.68 16.86 -19.37
N VAL A 395 -12.37 16.98 -19.42
CA VAL A 395 -11.45 15.87 -19.63
C VAL A 395 -10.83 15.51 -18.29
N ASN A 396 -11.21 14.35 -17.76
CA ASN A 396 -10.76 13.85 -16.47
C ASN A 396 -9.66 12.81 -16.66
N ARG A 397 -8.59 12.91 -15.88
CA ARG A 397 -7.50 11.94 -15.84
C ARG A 397 -6.76 12.00 -14.51
N PHE A 398 -6.08 10.93 -14.17
CA PHE A 398 -5.18 10.92 -13.03
C PHE A 398 -3.81 11.51 -13.39
N LYS A 399 -3.31 12.38 -12.51
CA LYS A 399 -1.93 12.88 -12.54
C LYS A 399 -1.32 12.67 -11.16
N LEU A 400 -0.95 11.43 -10.88
CA LEU A 400 -0.56 10.96 -9.56
C LEU A 400 0.95 10.79 -9.45
N GLY A 401 1.55 11.30 -8.38
CA GLY A 401 2.90 10.93 -7.94
C GLY A 401 2.87 9.57 -7.25
N LEU A 402 3.97 8.83 -7.31
CA LEU A 402 4.07 7.49 -6.72
C LEU A 402 4.76 7.55 -5.36
N ILE A 403 4.14 6.96 -4.35
CA ILE A 403 4.71 6.79 -3.01
C ILE A 403 4.65 5.33 -2.58
N GLY A 404 5.48 4.96 -1.60
CA GLY A 404 5.37 3.73 -0.85
C GLY A 404 5.11 4.03 0.62
N SER A 405 4.53 3.09 1.33
CA SER A 405 4.27 3.14 2.77
C SER A 405 4.29 1.73 3.35
N THR A 406 4.13 1.57 4.65
CA THR A 406 4.10 0.21 5.22
C THR A 406 2.71 -0.38 5.32
N ASP A 407 1.70 0.42 5.62
CA ASP A 407 0.36 -0.07 5.99
C ASP A 407 0.46 -1.07 7.17
N ASN A 408 1.37 -0.78 8.10
CA ASN A 408 1.69 -1.69 9.20
C ASN A 408 0.71 -1.54 10.35
N HIS A 409 0.07 -2.64 10.75
CA HIS A 409 -0.96 -2.69 11.80
C HIS A 409 -0.40 -2.93 13.22
N LYS A 410 0.88 -2.63 13.46
CA LYS A 410 1.57 -2.81 14.75
C LYS A 410 2.36 -1.57 15.16
N ALA A 411 1.94 -0.40 14.66
CA ALA A 411 2.60 0.89 14.92
C ALA A 411 4.10 0.91 14.57
N ARG A 412 4.51 0.19 13.52
CA ARG A 412 5.91 0.07 13.09
C ARG A 412 6.15 0.81 11.77
N ALA A 413 6.11 2.14 11.85
CA ALA A 413 6.38 3.02 10.71
C ALA A 413 7.75 2.73 10.08
N GLY A 414 7.78 2.47 8.76
CA GLY A 414 9.02 2.20 8.03
C GLY A 414 9.68 0.89 8.38
N SER A 415 8.92 -0.17 8.67
CA SER A 415 9.42 -1.49 9.09
C SER A 415 10.33 -2.19 8.07
N GLY A 416 10.37 -1.75 6.79
CA GLY A 416 11.26 -2.29 5.73
C GLY A 416 12.72 -1.85 5.80
N TYR A 417 13.20 -1.28 6.90
CA TYR A 417 14.61 -0.90 7.05
C TYR A 417 15.56 -2.10 7.21
N LYS A 418 15.05 -3.26 7.60
CA LYS A 418 15.72 -4.56 7.63
C LYS A 418 14.70 -5.66 7.38
N GLU A 419 15.06 -6.64 6.57
CA GLU A 419 14.23 -7.77 6.21
C GLU A 419 14.36 -8.90 7.25
N PHE A 420 13.49 -8.89 8.27
CA PHE A 420 13.50 -9.88 9.36
C PHE A 420 12.17 -9.87 10.11
N ALA A 421 11.98 -10.89 10.94
CA ALA A 421 10.83 -11.01 11.85
C ALA A 421 9.49 -10.74 11.14
N ARG A 422 9.24 -11.46 10.04
CA ARG A 422 8.11 -11.30 9.12
C ARG A 422 6.78 -11.05 9.82
N LYS A 423 6.47 -11.79 10.89
CA LYS A 423 5.22 -11.64 11.64
C LYS A 423 5.13 -10.31 12.37
N ALA A 424 6.26 -9.79 12.89
CA ALA A 424 6.28 -8.55 13.64
C ALA A 424 6.40 -7.32 12.74
N MET A 425 7.24 -7.38 11.70
CA MET A 425 7.53 -6.27 10.79
C MET A 425 6.54 -6.16 9.62
N GLY A 426 5.87 -7.25 9.26
CA GLY A 426 4.76 -7.25 8.29
C GLY A 426 3.43 -7.51 8.98
N ASP A 427 2.34 -7.50 8.21
CA ASP A 427 0.99 -7.85 8.66
C ASP A 427 0.66 -9.32 8.41
N SER A 428 1.69 -10.15 8.30
CA SER A 428 1.55 -11.57 8.16
C SER A 428 0.84 -12.16 9.38
N TRP A 429 -0.41 -12.52 9.19
CA TRP A 429 -1.24 -13.16 10.19
C TRP A 429 -1.91 -14.39 9.57
N GLY A 430 -2.26 -15.33 10.39
CA GLY A 430 -2.93 -16.54 9.95
C GLY A 430 -3.44 -17.27 11.16
N ALA A 431 -4.64 -17.80 11.04
CA ALA A 431 -5.23 -18.59 12.08
C ALA A 431 -4.63 -19.99 12.10
N LYS A 432 -4.42 -20.54 13.29
CA LYS A 432 -4.27 -21.98 13.43
C LYS A 432 -5.57 -22.66 13.03
N ASP A 433 -5.42 -23.69 12.25
CA ASP A 433 -6.30 -24.79 11.82
C ASP A 433 -7.84 -24.62 11.82
N ASN A 434 -8.45 -23.83 12.72
CA ASN A 434 -9.91 -23.80 12.90
C ASN A 434 -10.58 -22.45 12.54
N LEU A 435 -9.81 -21.42 12.13
CA LEU A 435 -10.35 -20.09 11.78
C LEU A 435 -10.15 -19.73 10.30
N THR A 436 -9.62 -20.62 9.49
CA THR A 436 -9.33 -20.44 8.07
C THR A 436 -10.54 -20.03 7.22
N TRP A 437 -11.75 -20.24 7.73
CA TRP A 437 -12.99 -19.85 7.06
C TRP A 437 -13.45 -18.40 7.35
N LEU A 438 -12.93 -17.79 8.42
CA LEU A 438 -13.25 -16.40 8.83
C LEU A 438 -12.23 -15.38 8.31
N ILE A 439 -11.03 -15.83 8.01
CA ILE A 439 -9.87 -15.00 7.70
C ILE A 439 -9.41 -15.34 6.28
N PRO A 440 -8.83 -14.40 5.51
CA PRO A 440 -8.26 -14.70 4.21
C PRO A 440 -7.37 -15.95 4.28
N PRO A 441 -7.37 -16.79 3.24
CA PRO A 441 -6.57 -18.02 3.24
C PRO A 441 -5.14 -17.74 3.69
N GLU A 442 -4.54 -18.61 4.49
CA GLU A 442 -3.13 -18.52 4.92
C GLU A 442 -2.18 -18.25 3.75
N ARG A 443 -2.56 -18.71 2.55
CA ARG A 443 -1.89 -18.39 1.30
C ARG A 443 -1.81 -16.88 1.04
N GLY A 444 -2.87 -16.11 1.34
CA GLY A 444 -2.85 -14.65 1.26
C GLY A 444 -1.82 -14.02 2.21
N ALA A 445 -1.66 -14.61 3.39
CA ALA A 445 -0.67 -14.14 4.37
C ALA A 445 0.79 -14.25 3.88
N SER A 446 1.09 -15.15 2.94
CA SER A 446 2.43 -15.28 2.39
C SER A 446 2.84 -14.14 1.44
N PHE A 447 1.87 -13.34 0.98
CA PHE A 447 2.10 -12.18 0.12
C PHE A 447 2.37 -10.88 0.90
N TYR A 448 2.37 -10.91 2.22
CA TYR A 448 2.73 -9.74 3.02
C TYR A 448 4.24 -9.54 3.07
N SER A 449 4.63 -8.27 2.95
CA SER A 449 6.01 -7.80 3.02
C SER A 449 6.22 -6.86 4.22
N THR A 450 7.41 -6.32 4.36
CA THR A 450 7.74 -5.28 5.35
C THR A 450 7.30 -3.89 4.92
N GLY A 451 6.82 -3.74 3.68
CA GLY A 451 6.30 -2.48 3.13
C GLY A 451 7.35 -1.52 2.61
N GLY A 452 6.88 -0.39 2.14
CA GLY A 452 7.64 0.63 1.44
C GLY A 452 7.85 1.93 2.23
N LEU A 453 8.47 2.90 1.57
CA LEU A 453 8.66 4.26 2.06
C LEU A 453 8.29 5.28 0.98
N VAL A 454 7.86 6.46 1.40
CA VAL A 454 7.85 7.65 0.56
C VAL A 454 9.16 8.41 0.74
N ALA A 455 9.79 8.78 -0.37
CA ALA A 455 10.94 9.66 -0.38
C ALA A 455 10.55 11.01 -0.99
N VAL A 456 10.95 12.10 -0.34
CA VAL A 456 10.54 13.48 -0.68
C VAL A 456 11.75 14.33 -0.98
N HIS A 457 11.75 15.00 -2.13
CA HIS A 457 12.72 16.03 -2.48
C HIS A 457 12.29 17.39 -1.90
N ALA A 458 12.78 17.77 -0.74
CA ALA A 458 12.42 19.02 -0.09
C ALA A 458 13.64 19.89 0.28
N LYS A 459 13.43 21.19 0.52
CA LYS A 459 14.52 22.13 0.85
C LYS A 459 15.09 21.89 2.25
N SER A 460 14.26 21.48 3.19
CA SER A 460 14.65 21.18 4.56
C SER A 460 13.63 20.25 5.21
N LEU A 461 13.96 19.66 6.35
CA LEU A 461 13.05 18.89 7.18
C LEU A 461 12.12 19.88 7.93
N ASP A 462 11.13 20.35 7.21
CA ASP A 462 10.09 21.26 7.67
C ASP A 462 8.73 20.78 7.17
N ARG A 463 7.69 20.88 7.99
CA ARG A 463 6.34 20.40 7.70
C ARG A 463 5.82 20.96 6.37
N ASN A 464 5.94 22.27 6.14
CA ASN A 464 5.42 22.92 4.96
C ASN A 464 6.20 22.53 3.71
N TYR A 465 7.54 22.49 3.79
CA TYR A 465 8.35 22.06 2.65
C TYR A 465 8.11 20.58 2.28
N LEU A 466 7.91 19.72 3.27
CA LEU A 466 7.54 18.31 3.00
C LEU A 466 6.15 18.23 2.36
N PHE A 467 5.15 18.90 2.94
CA PHE A 467 3.80 18.86 2.41
C PHE A 467 3.70 19.48 1.01
N ASP A 468 4.38 20.61 0.77
CA ASP A 468 4.43 21.24 -0.56
C ASP A 468 5.07 20.30 -1.60
N SER A 469 6.12 19.56 -1.23
CA SER A 469 6.75 18.60 -2.12
C SER A 469 5.86 17.38 -2.39
N LEU A 470 5.13 16.89 -1.37
CA LEU A 470 4.09 15.87 -1.53
C LEU A 470 2.99 16.36 -2.49
N TYR A 471 2.47 17.56 -2.27
CA TYR A 471 1.46 18.17 -3.13
C TYR A 471 1.94 18.35 -4.57
N ASN A 472 3.19 18.76 -4.77
CA ASN A 472 3.80 18.96 -6.08
C ASN A 472 4.29 17.65 -6.72
N ARG A 473 4.13 16.51 -6.08
CA ARG A 473 4.57 15.18 -6.56
C ARG A 473 6.10 15.07 -6.73
N GLU A 474 6.87 15.94 -6.07
CA GLU A 474 8.33 15.85 -6.04
C GLU A 474 8.79 14.74 -5.08
N VAL A 475 8.26 13.55 -5.30
CA VAL A 475 8.36 12.39 -4.44
C VAL A 475 8.58 11.12 -5.26
N TYR A 476 9.01 10.06 -4.59
CA TYR A 476 9.09 8.74 -5.19
C TYR A 476 8.87 7.65 -4.13
N ALA A 477 8.46 6.46 -4.60
CA ALA A 477 8.31 5.29 -3.76
C ALA A 477 9.61 4.52 -3.62
N THR A 478 9.81 3.81 -2.49
CA THR A 478 10.78 2.72 -2.39
C THR A 478 10.11 1.49 -1.77
N SER A 479 10.72 0.34 -1.97
CA SER A 479 10.26 -0.93 -1.39
C SER A 479 10.72 -1.16 0.06
N GLY A 480 11.09 -0.09 0.77
CA GLY A 480 11.55 -0.12 2.17
C GLY A 480 13.00 0.31 2.33
N GLU A 481 13.86 -0.03 1.39
CA GLU A 481 15.23 0.41 1.38
C GLU A 481 15.40 1.86 0.88
N ARG A 482 16.36 2.61 1.44
CA ARG A 482 16.57 4.05 1.17
C ARG A 482 17.43 4.27 -0.07
N ILE A 483 16.92 3.82 -1.22
CA ILE A 483 17.49 4.10 -2.54
C ILE A 483 17.33 5.58 -2.82
N LEU A 484 18.40 6.26 -3.28
CA LEU A 484 18.33 7.65 -3.71
C LEU A 484 18.05 7.69 -5.20
N LEU A 485 17.03 8.47 -5.61
CA LEU A 485 16.59 8.54 -7.01
C LEU A 485 16.30 9.98 -7.42
N TRP A 486 16.84 10.40 -8.58
CA TRP A 486 16.54 11.66 -9.27
C TRP A 486 16.08 11.32 -10.69
N PHE A 487 15.02 11.97 -11.13
CA PHE A 487 14.49 11.84 -12.49
C PHE A 487 14.01 13.21 -12.98
N ASP A 488 14.64 13.74 -14.01
CA ASP A 488 14.39 15.07 -14.52
C ASP A 488 14.16 15.04 -16.03
N LEU A 489 13.24 15.87 -16.53
CA LEU A 489 13.19 16.27 -17.93
C LEU A 489 14.24 17.37 -18.17
N ILE A 490 15.00 17.25 -19.24
CA ILE A 490 15.98 18.26 -19.67
C ILE A 490 15.32 19.18 -20.69
N HIS A 491 14.94 20.38 -20.25
CA HIS A 491 14.33 21.36 -21.14
C HIS A 491 15.38 22.38 -21.64
N PRO A 492 15.44 22.70 -22.96
CA PRO A 492 16.50 23.57 -23.51
C PRO A 492 16.57 24.97 -22.89
N LEU A 493 15.44 25.53 -22.45
CA LEU A 493 15.33 26.88 -21.89
C LEU A 493 15.15 26.90 -20.37
N LEU A 494 14.45 25.91 -19.80
CA LEU A 494 14.09 25.89 -18.37
C LEU A 494 15.09 25.05 -17.53
N GLY A 495 16.02 24.38 -18.18
CA GLY A 495 16.96 23.49 -17.49
C GLY A 495 16.30 22.17 -17.07
N LYS A 496 16.62 21.69 -15.87
CA LYS A 496 16.06 20.47 -15.32
C LYS A 496 14.68 20.72 -14.71
N ILE A 497 13.72 19.89 -15.10
CA ILE A 497 12.34 19.90 -14.59
C ILE A 497 12.14 18.58 -13.86
N PRO A 498 11.86 18.59 -12.54
CA PRO A 498 11.89 17.39 -11.71
C PRO A 498 10.69 16.46 -11.97
N MET A 499 10.79 15.21 -11.48
CA MET A 499 9.67 14.28 -11.41
C MET A 499 8.42 14.93 -10.76
N GLY A 500 7.24 14.45 -11.12
CA GLY A 500 5.94 15.01 -10.69
C GLY A 500 5.45 16.17 -11.55
N SER A 501 6.29 16.73 -12.41
CA SER A 501 5.99 17.92 -13.21
C SER A 501 5.07 17.63 -14.39
N GLU A 502 4.33 18.67 -14.80
CA GLU A 502 3.49 18.73 -15.99
C GLU A 502 4.06 19.75 -16.96
N ILE A 503 4.19 19.38 -18.21
CA ILE A 503 4.72 20.29 -19.24
C ILE A 503 4.09 20.03 -20.61
N SER A 504 3.92 21.09 -21.39
CA SER A 504 3.56 21.01 -22.80
C SER A 504 4.79 21.23 -23.67
N LEU A 505 5.05 20.32 -24.59
CA LEU A 505 6.16 20.44 -25.53
C LEU A 505 5.64 20.67 -26.96
N LYS A 506 6.31 21.61 -27.65
CA LYS A 506 6.04 21.95 -29.04
C LYS A 506 7.25 21.63 -29.89
N GLN A 507 7.11 20.67 -30.80
CA GLN A 507 8.18 20.30 -31.76
C GLN A 507 9.55 20.01 -31.09
N THR A 508 9.54 19.53 -29.86
CA THR A 508 10.75 19.19 -29.11
C THR A 508 10.62 17.75 -28.60
N GLU A 509 11.61 16.95 -28.86
CA GLU A 509 11.72 15.60 -28.33
C GLU A 509 12.02 15.68 -26.83
N PRO A 510 11.26 15.00 -25.96
CA PRO A 510 11.55 14.97 -24.55
C PRO A 510 12.85 14.20 -24.28
N SER A 511 13.76 14.85 -23.59
CA SER A 511 15.03 14.27 -23.14
C SER A 511 15.07 14.24 -21.63
N PHE A 512 15.58 13.16 -21.07
CA PHE A 512 15.54 12.92 -19.62
C PHE A 512 16.92 12.62 -19.06
N SER A 513 17.12 12.93 -17.79
CA SER A 513 18.24 12.45 -17.00
C SER A 513 17.73 11.68 -15.79
N VAL A 514 18.37 10.56 -15.50
CA VAL A 514 18.11 9.74 -14.32
C VAL A 514 19.42 9.48 -13.59
N LYS A 515 19.37 9.52 -12.25
CA LYS A 515 20.46 9.12 -11.38
C LYS A 515 19.89 8.31 -10.22
N ALA A 516 20.53 7.19 -9.91
CA ALA A 516 20.18 6.37 -8.75
C ALA A 516 21.43 5.97 -7.97
N ILE A 517 21.30 5.91 -6.64
CA ILE A 517 22.35 5.44 -5.73
C ILE A 517 21.71 4.44 -4.78
N GLY A 518 22.32 3.27 -4.60
CA GLY A 518 21.79 2.21 -3.76
C GLY A 518 21.72 2.59 -2.28
N SER A 519 20.88 1.90 -1.54
CA SER A 519 20.72 2.03 -0.10
C SER A 519 21.99 1.62 0.66
N PHE A 520 22.13 2.06 1.89
CA PHE A 520 23.21 1.60 2.75
C PHE A 520 22.95 0.18 3.28
N LYS A 521 23.97 -0.67 3.24
CA LYS A 521 23.97 -1.96 3.96
C LYS A 521 23.84 -1.73 5.45
N GLN A 522 23.07 -2.58 6.12
CA GLN A 522 22.77 -2.43 7.55
C GLN A 522 23.71 -3.27 8.42
N LYS A 523 24.11 -2.72 9.58
CA LYS A 523 24.76 -3.45 10.68
C LYS A 523 23.71 -4.14 11.55
N PRO A 524 24.04 -5.26 12.21
CA PRO A 524 23.21 -5.82 13.28
C PRO A 524 23.05 -4.85 14.45
N GLY A 525 21.93 -4.99 15.16
CA GLY A 525 21.66 -4.25 16.40
C GLY A 525 21.20 -2.82 16.18
N CYS A 526 21.15 -2.08 17.27
CA CYS A 526 20.78 -0.66 17.32
C CYS A 526 22.00 0.23 17.57
N PRO A 527 22.04 1.47 17.00
CA PRO A 527 23.11 2.43 17.34
C PRO A 527 23.02 2.91 18.79
N ASP A 528 24.13 3.43 19.30
CA ASP A 528 24.30 3.80 20.74
C ASP A 528 23.25 4.80 21.23
N TYR A 529 22.85 5.77 20.37
CA TYR A 529 21.85 6.77 20.74
C TYR A 529 20.48 6.15 21.07
N VAL A 530 20.12 5.02 20.46
CA VAL A 530 18.86 4.32 20.77
C VAL A 530 18.88 3.76 22.19
N HIS A 531 20.03 3.23 22.62
CA HIS A 531 20.21 2.70 23.98
C HIS A 531 20.21 3.77 25.06
N THR A 532 20.51 5.03 24.73
CA THR A 532 20.41 6.17 25.65
C THR A 532 18.99 6.77 25.68
N SER A 533 18.22 6.62 24.60
CA SER A 533 16.90 7.23 24.42
C SER A 533 15.73 6.35 24.82
N LEU A 534 15.86 5.04 24.68
CA LEU A 534 14.85 4.05 25.03
C LEU A 534 15.35 3.06 26.08
N ASP A 535 14.48 2.65 26.99
CA ASP A 535 14.79 1.54 27.89
C ASP A 535 14.88 0.19 27.14
N LYS A 536 15.61 -0.75 27.72
CA LYS A 536 15.85 -2.07 27.09
C LYS A 536 14.57 -2.84 26.76
N ASN A 537 13.52 -2.71 27.55
CA ASN A 537 12.26 -3.41 27.32
C ASN A 537 11.57 -2.84 26.08
N LYS A 538 11.59 -1.51 25.89
CA LYS A 538 11.05 -0.87 24.69
C LYS A 538 11.86 -1.25 23.45
N ILE A 539 13.19 -1.23 23.51
CA ILE A 539 14.04 -1.65 22.39
C ILE A 539 13.71 -3.11 22.00
N SER A 540 13.62 -3.99 22.98
CA SER A 540 13.29 -5.40 22.72
C SER A 540 11.88 -5.60 22.16
N ARG A 541 10.87 -4.86 22.66
CA ARG A 541 9.49 -5.02 22.26
C ARG A 541 9.18 -4.34 20.91
N LEU A 542 9.64 -3.11 20.73
CA LEU A 542 9.33 -2.33 19.52
C LEU A 542 10.27 -2.66 18.38
N CYS A 543 11.59 -2.50 18.60
CA CYS A 543 12.61 -2.65 17.58
C CYS A 543 13.09 -4.11 17.42
N LEU A 544 12.70 -5.03 18.30
CA LEU A 544 13.21 -6.41 18.37
C LEU A 544 14.75 -6.48 18.47
N ASN A 545 15.36 -5.48 19.11
CA ASN A 545 16.80 -5.25 19.23
C ASN A 545 17.54 -5.00 17.91
N GLU A 546 16.82 -4.72 16.83
CA GLU A 546 17.35 -4.35 15.53
C GLU A 546 16.80 -2.96 15.13
N CYS A 547 17.67 -2.05 14.69
CA CYS A 547 17.30 -0.71 14.27
C CYS A 547 17.95 -0.38 12.94
N TYR A 548 17.49 0.67 12.27
CA TYR A 548 18.21 1.24 11.15
C TYR A 548 19.62 1.62 11.63
N ASN A 549 20.63 0.92 11.12
CA ASN A 549 22.02 1.03 11.58
C ASN A 549 22.95 0.90 10.36
N PRO A 550 23.06 1.97 9.55
CA PRO A 550 23.75 1.89 8.26
C PRO A 550 25.27 1.71 8.42
N THR A 551 25.87 1.00 7.47
CA THR A 551 27.31 0.99 7.23
C THR A 551 27.72 2.16 6.34
N ASN A 552 28.99 2.23 5.97
CA ASN A 552 29.49 3.14 4.94
C ASN A 552 29.43 2.52 3.53
N GLU A 553 29.00 1.28 3.40
CA GLU A 553 28.88 0.58 2.11
C GLU A 553 27.44 0.63 1.62
N ARG A 554 27.28 0.76 0.30
CA ARG A 554 25.98 0.76 -0.38
C ARG A 554 25.76 -0.53 -1.17
N ASN A 555 24.49 -0.93 -1.27
CA ASN A 555 24.04 -1.86 -2.29
C ASN A 555 24.24 -1.25 -3.68
N LYS A 556 24.44 -2.09 -4.69
CA LYS A 556 24.65 -1.63 -6.06
C LYS A 556 23.32 -1.49 -6.79
N ILE A 557 23.22 -0.49 -7.63
CA ILE A 557 22.12 -0.43 -8.60
C ILE A 557 22.44 -1.39 -9.74
N ASP A 558 21.55 -2.36 -9.95
CA ASP A 558 21.65 -3.34 -11.02
C ASP A 558 21.27 -2.73 -12.37
N ARG A 559 20.12 -2.07 -12.42
CA ARG A 559 19.59 -1.45 -13.64
C ARG A 559 18.60 -0.34 -13.35
N ILE A 560 18.36 0.48 -14.36
CA ILE A 560 17.29 1.47 -14.40
C ILE A 560 16.36 1.11 -15.56
N GLU A 561 15.08 1.02 -15.28
CA GLU A 561 14.01 0.79 -16.26
C GLU A 561 13.17 2.04 -16.43
N VAL A 562 12.74 2.29 -17.67
CA VAL A 562 11.86 3.41 -18.01
C VAL A 562 10.52 2.85 -18.47
N VAL A 563 9.45 3.33 -17.90
CA VAL A 563 8.09 3.05 -18.34
C VAL A 563 7.55 4.25 -19.12
N LYS A 564 6.96 3.97 -20.29
CA LYS A 564 6.27 4.96 -21.14
C LYS A 564 4.80 4.56 -21.24
N ILE A 565 3.90 5.49 -20.97
CA ILE A 565 2.45 5.29 -21.05
C ILE A 565 1.85 6.38 -21.90
N ASN A 566 1.20 6.01 -23.00
CA ASN A 566 0.37 6.92 -23.78
C ASN A 566 -1.03 6.96 -23.19
N VAL A 567 -1.54 8.16 -22.94
CA VAL A 567 -2.86 8.33 -22.31
C VAL A 567 -3.96 7.99 -23.32
N THR A 568 -4.96 7.22 -22.90
CA THR A 568 -6.02 6.71 -23.78
C THR A 568 -7.41 6.82 -23.16
N MET A 569 -8.42 6.88 -24.03
CA MET A 569 -9.84 6.69 -23.68
C MET A 569 -10.30 5.25 -23.91
N ASP A 570 -9.50 4.41 -24.57
CA ASP A 570 -9.76 2.98 -24.75
C ASP A 570 -9.28 2.21 -23.50
N LEU A 571 -10.18 2.09 -22.52
CA LEU A 571 -9.89 1.50 -21.22
C LEU A 571 -9.92 -0.04 -21.24
N ASP A 572 -10.28 -0.65 -22.37
CA ASP A 572 -10.28 -2.11 -22.53
C ASP A 572 -8.99 -2.66 -23.13
N ASN A 573 -8.16 -1.81 -23.72
CA ASN A 573 -6.93 -2.18 -24.41
C ASN A 573 -5.71 -1.39 -23.87
N LEU A 574 -5.55 -1.32 -22.54
CA LEU A 574 -4.48 -0.57 -21.91
C LEU A 574 -3.08 -1.15 -22.18
N ASP A 575 -2.99 -2.44 -22.44
CA ASP A 575 -1.75 -3.14 -22.85
C ASP A 575 -1.10 -2.54 -24.08
N ARG A 576 -1.91 -1.94 -24.99
CA ARG A 576 -1.41 -1.32 -26.22
C ARG A 576 -0.70 0.01 -26.02
N VAL A 577 -0.96 0.67 -24.90
CA VAL A 577 -0.47 2.02 -24.62
C VAL A 577 0.57 2.06 -23.49
N ILE A 578 0.72 0.97 -22.75
CA ILE A 578 1.69 0.82 -21.68
C ILE A 578 2.91 0.06 -22.22
N GLN A 579 4.06 0.67 -22.17
CA GLN A 579 5.36 0.07 -22.55
C GLN A 579 6.19 -0.11 -21.28
N ASP A 580 6.23 -1.35 -20.76
CA ASP A 580 6.87 -1.70 -19.51
C ASP A 580 7.79 -2.93 -19.63
N PRO A 581 9.14 -2.77 -19.60
CA PRO A 581 9.84 -1.49 -19.71
C PRO A 581 9.93 -1.01 -21.17
N TRP A 582 9.77 0.31 -21.40
CA TRP A 582 10.07 0.92 -22.69
C TRP A 582 11.59 0.93 -23.01
N LYS A 583 12.41 1.23 -21.99
CA LYS A 583 13.87 1.16 -22.06
C LYS A 583 14.43 0.57 -20.77
N ALA A 584 15.54 -0.16 -20.86
CA ALA A 584 16.27 -0.65 -19.71
C ALA A 584 17.77 -0.37 -19.86
N PHE A 585 18.39 0.11 -18.80
CA PHE A 585 19.81 0.45 -18.76
C PHE A 585 20.52 -0.33 -17.66
N LYS A 586 21.39 -1.25 -18.04
CA LYS A 586 22.20 -2.01 -17.10
C LYS A 586 23.26 -1.12 -16.48
N CYS A 587 23.36 -1.10 -15.17
CA CYS A 587 24.35 -0.32 -14.44
C CYS A 587 25.68 -1.07 -14.27
N GLN A 588 26.78 -0.34 -14.32
CA GLN A 588 28.11 -0.82 -13.93
C GLN A 588 28.50 -0.17 -12.59
N ASP A 589 27.58 -0.25 -11.62
CA ASP A 589 27.74 0.41 -10.34
C ASP A 589 28.87 -0.23 -9.52
N LYS A 590 29.74 0.59 -8.97
CA LYS A 590 30.81 0.20 -8.04
C LYS A 590 30.55 0.68 -6.60
N GLY A 591 29.29 1.03 -6.30
CA GLY A 591 28.86 1.61 -5.02
C GLY A 591 28.66 3.11 -5.04
N GLU A 592 28.87 3.76 -6.19
CA GLU A 592 28.69 5.22 -6.39
C GLU A 592 27.35 5.55 -7.10
N GLY A 593 26.58 4.52 -7.46
CA GLY A 593 25.36 4.63 -8.25
C GLY A 593 25.60 4.68 -9.75
N CYS A 594 24.53 4.93 -10.48
CA CYS A 594 24.63 5.12 -11.93
C CYS A 594 23.71 6.24 -12.42
N SER A 595 24.00 6.77 -13.60
CA SER A 595 23.18 7.79 -14.25
C SER A 595 23.16 7.59 -15.75
N PHE A 596 22.02 7.92 -16.35
CA PHE A 596 21.78 7.83 -17.78
C PHE A 596 21.03 9.05 -18.29
N GLN A 597 21.18 9.32 -19.58
CA GLN A 597 20.33 10.24 -20.32
C GLN A 597 19.71 9.51 -21.50
N PHE A 598 18.47 9.84 -21.81
CA PHE A 598 17.75 9.24 -22.94
C PHE A 598 16.75 10.23 -23.52
N THR A 599 16.36 10.00 -24.77
CA THR A 599 15.41 10.83 -25.50
C THR A 599 14.33 9.94 -26.11
N ASP A 600 13.11 10.45 -26.20
CA ASP A 600 12.03 9.84 -26.95
C ASP A 600 11.84 10.56 -28.29
N SER A 601 12.40 9.96 -29.35
CA SER A 601 12.27 10.45 -30.73
C SER A 601 10.90 10.20 -31.34
N ASP A 602 10.14 9.21 -30.80
CA ASP A 602 8.84 8.83 -31.33
C ASP A 602 7.72 9.77 -30.86
N PHE A 603 7.98 10.57 -29.79
CA PHE A 603 7.01 11.53 -29.25
C PHE A 603 6.45 12.51 -30.29
N LEU A 604 7.31 12.99 -31.21
CA LEU A 604 6.90 13.91 -32.30
C LEU A 604 6.07 13.20 -33.38
N ILE A 605 6.21 11.88 -33.51
CA ILE A 605 5.43 11.05 -34.44
C ILE A 605 4.07 10.72 -33.81
N ASP A 606 4.09 10.25 -32.58
CA ASP A 606 2.92 9.80 -31.83
C ASP A 606 1.96 10.95 -31.51
N LYS A 607 2.51 12.13 -31.16
CA LYS A 607 1.76 13.34 -30.78
C LYS A 607 0.71 13.11 -29.70
N ASN A 608 0.98 12.16 -28.82
CA ASN A 608 0.11 11.78 -27.74
C ASN A 608 0.46 12.53 -26.44
N GLU A 609 -0.51 12.61 -25.56
CA GLU A 609 -0.27 12.90 -24.16
C GLU A 609 0.40 11.67 -23.54
N THR A 610 1.61 11.86 -22.99
CA THR A 610 2.47 10.74 -22.58
C THR A 610 2.99 10.94 -21.18
N VAL A 611 3.12 9.85 -20.45
CA VAL A 611 3.62 9.78 -19.08
C VAL A 611 4.89 8.95 -19.05
N TYR A 612 5.93 9.44 -18.36
CA TYR A 612 7.19 8.73 -18.18
C TYR A 612 7.53 8.64 -16.71
N TYR A 613 7.92 7.45 -16.24
CA TYR A 613 8.53 7.27 -14.94
C TYR A 613 9.64 6.22 -15.00
N VAL A 614 10.47 6.14 -13.97
CA VAL A 614 11.59 5.21 -13.93
C VAL A 614 11.55 4.35 -12.69
N ARG A 615 12.08 3.12 -12.83
CA ARG A 615 12.40 2.21 -11.73
C ARG A 615 13.91 2.08 -11.59
N ALA A 616 14.46 2.30 -10.39
CA ALA A 616 15.83 1.96 -10.07
C ALA A 616 15.82 0.67 -9.25
N ILE A 617 16.49 -0.37 -9.72
CA ILE A 617 16.47 -1.71 -9.13
C ILE A 617 17.87 -2.04 -8.63
N GLN A 618 17.98 -2.45 -7.35
CA GLN A 618 19.23 -2.87 -6.72
C GLN A 618 19.60 -4.31 -7.08
N GLU A 619 20.84 -4.68 -6.80
CA GLU A 619 21.26 -6.09 -6.74
C GLU A 619 20.36 -6.86 -5.77
N ALA A 620 20.10 -8.14 -6.08
CA ALA A 620 19.19 -8.94 -5.27
C ALA A 620 19.73 -9.13 -3.83
N THR A 621 18.88 -8.83 -2.86
CA THR A 621 19.07 -9.06 -1.43
C THR A 621 17.92 -9.92 -0.90
N LEU A 622 18.09 -10.52 0.26
CA LEU A 622 17.01 -11.29 0.89
C LEU A 622 15.95 -10.36 1.40
N ALA A 623 14.68 -10.60 1.02
CA ALA A 623 13.52 -9.83 1.46
C ALA A 623 12.40 -10.75 1.96
N VAL A 624 11.64 -10.27 2.93
CA VAL A 624 10.44 -10.92 3.45
C VAL A 624 9.38 -10.99 2.35
N GLY A 625 8.83 -12.18 2.14
CA GLY A 625 7.85 -12.40 1.08
C GLY A 625 8.43 -12.38 -0.34
N GLY A 626 9.75 -12.42 -0.52
CA GLY A 626 10.42 -12.39 -1.81
C GLY A 626 10.00 -13.53 -2.77
N ASP A 627 9.60 -14.68 -2.22
CA ASP A 627 8.95 -15.76 -2.94
C ASP A 627 7.71 -16.24 -2.15
N PRO A 628 6.55 -15.61 -2.35
CA PRO A 628 5.38 -15.87 -1.52
C PRO A 628 4.78 -17.26 -1.71
N LEU A 629 4.95 -17.87 -2.87
CA LEU A 629 4.36 -19.18 -3.19
C LEU A 629 5.34 -20.32 -3.02
N ARG A 630 6.65 -20.08 -3.16
CA ARG A 630 7.68 -21.12 -3.11
C ARG A 630 7.32 -22.31 -3.98
N CYS A 631 7.08 -22.01 -5.26
CA CYS A 631 6.71 -23.03 -6.23
C CYS A 631 7.81 -24.08 -6.39
N VAL A 632 7.42 -25.37 -6.29
CA VAL A 632 8.21 -26.47 -6.78
C VAL A 632 7.87 -26.66 -8.25
N LEU A 633 8.86 -26.45 -9.11
CA LEU A 633 8.68 -26.56 -10.55
C LEU A 633 8.98 -27.99 -11.00
N ASP A 634 8.26 -28.48 -12.03
CA ASP A 634 8.58 -29.69 -12.73
C ASP A 634 9.69 -29.52 -13.79
N GLU A 635 9.94 -30.53 -14.61
CA GLU A 635 10.96 -30.50 -15.67
C GLU A 635 10.62 -29.50 -16.79
N GLU A 636 9.35 -29.20 -16.98
CA GLU A 636 8.81 -28.24 -17.93
C GLU A 636 8.81 -26.80 -17.39
N GLY A 637 9.06 -26.61 -16.09
CA GLY A 637 9.08 -25.31 -15.41
C GLY A 637 7.70 -24.86 -14.86
N GLU A 638 6.72 -25.76 -14.84
CA GLU A 638 5.38 -25.49 -14.32
C GLU A 638 5.31 -25.66 -12.80
N CYS A 639 4.54 -24.84 -12.12
CA CYS A 639 4.34 -24.91 -10.68
C CYS A 639 3.42 -26.07 -10.31
N VAL A 640 3.97 -27.18 -9.83
CA VAL A 640 3.21 -28.39 -9.46
C VAL A 640 2.88 -28.48 -7.97
N LYS A 641 3.52 -27.66 -7.15
CA LYS A 641 3.28 -27.59 -5.70
C LYS A 641 3.75 -26.27 -5.16
N THR A 642 3.02 -25.74 -4.18
CA THR A 642 3.42 -24.54 -3.44
C THR A 642 3.72 -24.88 -1.98
N VAL A 643 4.55 -24.06 -1.34
CA VAL A 643 4.87 -24.11 0.09
C VAL A 643 4.72 -22.71 0.67
N PRO A 644 3.48 -22.15 0.75
CA PRO A 644 3.26 -20.79 1.22
C PRO A 644 3.76 -20.62 2.65
N CYS A 645 4.20 -19.42 2.97
CA CYS A 645 4.57 -19.04 4.32
C CYS A 645 3.35 -18.60 5.11
N TYR A 646 3.15 -19.20 6.26
CA TYR A 646 2.12 -18.83 7.23
C TYR A 646 2.65 -17.77 8.20
N ALA A 647 1.77 -17.22 9.03
CA ALA A 647 2.17 -16.27 10.07
C ALA A 647 3.22 -16.80 11.03
N SER A 648 3.21 -18.11 11.29
CA SER A 648 4.16 -18.82 12.17
C SER A 648 5.36 -19.42 11.43
N GLY A 649 5.69 -18.97 10.22
CA GLY A 649 6.71 -19.55 9.37
C GLY A 649 6.14 -20.55 8.36
N SER A 650 6.99 -21.31 7.67
CA SER A 650 6.53 -22.36 6.77
C SER A 650 5.98 -23.56 7.55
N LYS A 651 5.15 -24.38 6.89
CA LYS A 651 4.64 -25.64 7.44
C LYS A 651 5.74 -26.58 7.93
N PHE A 652 6.92 -26.49 7.33
CA PHE A 652 8.06 -27.35 7.61
C PHE A 652 9.07 -26.72 8.57
N ASP A 653 9.12 -25.39 8.67
CA ASP A 653 9.96 -24.65 9.61
C ASP A 653 9.22 -23.45 10.17
N PRO A 654 8.72 -23.53 11.41
CA PRO A 654 8.03 -22.42 12.06
C PRO A 654 8.91 -21.18 12.33
N LYS A 655 10.22 -21.27 12.17
CA LYS A 655 11.17 -20.16 12.33
C LYS A 655 11.57 -19.52 11.02
N ASP A 656 11.08 -20.04 9.92
CA ASP A 656 11.37 -19.53 8.58
C ASP A 656 10.72 -18.16 8.38
N ASP A 657 11.51 -17.13 8.22
CA ASP A 657 11.07 -15.76 7.91
C ASP A 657 10.69 -15.55 6.44
N CYS A 658 10.68 -16.63 5.64
CA CYS A 658 10.31 -16.59 4.21
C CYS A 658 11.19 -15.65 3.37
N LEU A 659 12.44 -15.53 3.75
CA LEU A 659 13.39 -14.71 3.01
C LEU A 659 13.73 -15.36 1.67
N ALA A 660 13.63 -14.58 0.60
CA ALA A 660 14.08 -14.96 -0.73
C ALA A 660 14.77 -13.78 -1.43
N PRO A 661 15.72 -14.04 -2.37
CA PRO A 661 16.40 -12.97 -3.08
C PRO A 661 15.44 -12.20 -3.99
N ILE A 662 15.42 -10.87 -3.87
CA ILE A 662 14.68 -9.99 -4.77
C ILE A 662 15.42 -8.64 -4.93
N GLY A 663 15.27 -8.00 -6.09
CA GLY A 663 15.84 -6.68 -6.33
C GLY A 663 14.96 -5.58 -5.75
N GLU A 664 15.34 -5.06 -4.60
CA GLU A 664 14.68 -3.90 -4.01
C GLU A 664 14.70 -2.72 -4.98
N ARG A 665 13.68 -1.87 -4.95
CA ARG A 665 13.51 -0.85 -5.99
C ARG A 665 12.96 0.48 -5.50
N ALA A 666 13.13 1.49 -6.34
CA ALA A 666 12.50 2.78 -6.20
C ALA A 666 11.74 3.13 -7.49
N TRP A 667 10.58 3.78 -7.36
CA TRP A 667 9.72 4.23 -8.47
C TRP A 667 9.58 5.74 -8.43
N SER A 668 10.09 6.46 -9.44
CA SER A 668 9.90 7.91 -9.49
C SER A 668 8.43 8.29 -9.67
N SER A 669 8.04 9.46 -9.18
CA SER A 669 6.83 10.09 -9.68
C SER A 669 6.92 10.34 -11.18
N PRO A 670 5.80 10.22 -11.91
CA PRO A 670 5.78 10.44 -13.34
C PRO A 670 6.04 11.91 -13.74
N ILE A 671 6.61 12.11 -14.95
CA ILE A 671 6.59 13.37 -15.67
C ILE A 671 5.50 13.28 -16.73
N PHE A 672 4.58 14.25 -16.73
CA PHE A 672 3.42 14.30 -17.62
C PHE A 672 3.69 15.27 -18.75
N ILE A 673 3.68 14.77 -19.99
CA ILE A 673 4.01 15.58 -21.18
C ILE A 673 2.80 15.61 -22.11
N SER A 674 2.33 16.83 -22.43
CA SER A 674 1.32 17.08 -23.45
C SER A 674 1.98 17.55 -24.75
N TYR A 675 1.46 17.08 -25.88
CA TYR A 675 1.86 17.59 -27.20
C TYR A 675 1.07 18.85 -27.55
N GLU A 676 1.77 19.95 -27.82
CA GLU A 676 1.14 21.19 -28.26
C GLU A 676 1.11 21.28 -29.79
N ASN A 677 -0.09 21.26 -30.36
CA ASN A 677 -0.28 21.44 -31.81
C ASN A 677 0.14 22.87 -32.22
N SER A 678 0.81 22.98 -33.36
CA SER A 678 1.06 24.27 -34.00
C SER A 678 -0.29 24.89 -34.41
N THR A 679 -0.76 25.90 -33.69
CA THR A 679 -1.87 26.74 -34.17
C THR A 679 -1.43 27.56 -35.35
#